data_c450586bdb8b67ff28c903ed3b58ce5a
#
_entry.id   c450586bdb8b67ff28c903ed3b58ce5a
#
_cell.length_a   1.000
_cell.length_b   1.000
_cell.length_c   1.000
_cell.angle_alpha   90.00
_cell.angle_beta   90.00
_cell.angle_gamma   90.00
#
_symmetry.space_group_name_H-M   'P 1'
#
loop_
_entity.id
_entity.type
_entity.pdbx_description
1 polymer ?
#
loop_
_entity_poly.entity_id
_entity_poly.type
_entity_poly.pdbx_seq_one_letter_code
_entity_poly.pdbx_strand_id
1 'polypeptide(L)'
;MKTRMHNGSRLLSLLLAVVLVYTLTVPALAADKPQDMNLRIAVMSDLHYLSPDMIAGTEDFEHALNSDRKLLKESSAILYEKFEQVRADKPDILLVSGDLTKDGEQECHAALAKQLQQLQQDIPGLKIYVINGNHDIRNYNAKNFNTPDGKAVPATRTHPEDFKRIYDFVYSDPTVIATFTPAAGNEAGSLSYVARPVEGLTIIAMDTCRYSKENTSNGTDEHETSGAISADLEKWVIEQTAAAKARGDLVIGLEHHGLVPHFDVEPTILPMYLVNGYERIAQEYADAGMSVVFTGHMHAVDIAAMTTKAGNTFYDIETGSALTYPCPVRFVDLRRSTVGGETSTYMSVSTKTHAGPIHYTDPTTGTAHVIDDLTEYAREFGFSTDMLKTVAGDFVKSFFGKYLPNDTWPVTKIVANIGQIIDDVAAVPIADGKDLLDFANWIYQCNLAGEDDGNYPAWVQSGVDQLKSGALLDQVLNIVAKDAFGRGSVLFTKFQGLFTRYLKSQLNDLLVKIVVSMSVDNNCPDDNDKTILLEGSSAQVRLLPVTGSSAAVTQAYVQGSTATVFLTSRQLRAATNAQSGATVTVNATDPVADTVILAGRSIANARSAGVAALQVQLAAGTVTLDSDALAALDLHKDVAVSLTGASLNAAQQRALGTQAATATLANASVTVDGAAESYPAGSVRASVPARAADALTAWSLAEDGAISAVGGAWDAQQQTYTFDVVSGVTAIARFPFTDVPAGSWYYGAAAYAYNNGLFDGTSPTTFAPNAVMSRAMLVTVLWRLAGAPAPKGVNTFSDVPGGTWYTDAVTWAAENGVVSGIGGGCFAPNSNVTREQTAVILFNYAHSRGYDVGARADLSAFPDAGSVSGWAQDALSWANAAGLINGTVYGGRTILDPQGSASRAQVAMILRSYAEHVVNA
;
A
#
# COMPACT_ATOMS: atom_id res chain seq x y z
N MET A 1 -75.56 14.23 25.48
CA MET A 1 -74.45 13.31 25.48
C MET A 1 -73.78 13.23 24.06
N LYS A 2 -74.03 14.15 23.16
CA LYS A 2 -73.47 14.18 21.79
C LYS A 2 -72.51 15.35 21.49
N THR A 3 -72.23 16.19 22.46
CA THR A 3 -71.39 17.39 22.21
C THR A 3 -69.93 17.28 22.82
N ARG A 4 -69.61 16.20 23.49
CA ARG A 4 -68.26 15.98 24.08
C ARG A 4 -67.29 15.10 23.22
N MET A 5 -67.85 14.43 22.23
CA MET A 5 -66.98 13.58 21.31
C MET A 5 -66.34 14.33 20.12
N HIS A 6 -66.80 15.54 19.80
CA HIS A 6 -66.26 16.32 18.66
C HIS A 6 -64.97 17.13 18.99
N ASN A 7 -64.74 17.42 20.27
CA ASN A 7 -63.51 18.17 20.66
C ASN A 7 -62.33 17.28 20.90
N GLY A 8 -62.47 15.99 21.21
CA GLY A 8 -61.35 15.04 21.35
C GLY A 8 -60.73 14.68 20.04
N SER A 9 -61.55 14.53 18.98
CA SER A 9 -60.98 14.21 17.63
C SER A 9 -60.22 15.40 16.99
N ARG A 10 -60.65 16.63 17.26
CA ARG A 10 -59.94 17.84 16.78
C ARG A 10 -58.63 18.08 17.54
N LEU A 11 -58.56 17.76 18.83
CA LEU A 11 -57.35 17.85 19.64
C LEU A 11 -56.35 16.77 19.21
N LEU A 12 -56.81 15.55 18.93
CA LEU A 12 -55.99 14.46 18.44
C LEU A 12 -55.45 14.71 17.01
N SER A 13 -56.33 15.28 16.14
CA SER A 13 -55.91 15.69 14.79
C SER A 13 -54.95 16.89 14.81
N LEU A 14 -55.08 17.81 15.76
CA LEU A 14 -54.13 18.92 15.93
C LEU A 14 -52.82 18.43 16.51
N LEU A 15 -52.82 17.50 17.48
CA LEU A 15 -51.63 16.86 18.01
C LEU A 15 -50.91 16.02 16.93
N LEU A 16 -51.63 15.25 16.10
CA LEU A 16 -51.07 14.53 14.98
C LEU A 16 -50.50 15.49 13.91
N ALA A 17 -51.19 16.61 13.64
CA ALA A 17 -50.69 17.63 12.69
C ALA A 17 -49.47 18.37 13.25
N VAL A 18 -49.37 18.63 14.56
CA VAL A 18 -48.21 19.23 15.22
C VAL A 18 -47.05 18.25 15.26
N VAL A 19 -47.28 16.96 15.50
CA VAL A 19 -46.26 15.91 15.44
C VAL A 19 -45.78 15.73 13.97
N LEU A 20 -46.71 15.76 13.00
CA LEU A 20 -46.33 15.67 11.56
C LEU A 20 -45.58 16.93 11.08
N VAL A 21 -45.94 18.13 11.59
CA VAL A 21 -45.22 19.36 11.26
C VAL A 21 -43.83 19.37 11.96
N TYR A 22 -43.71 18.85 13.19
CA TYR A 22 -42.40 18.70 13.86
C TYR A 22 -41.51 17.66 13.22
N THR A 23 -42.07 16.58 12.65
CA THR A 23 -41.32 15.59 11.88
C THR A 23 -40.93 16.07 10.46
N LEU A 24 -41.68 17.09 9.94
CA LEU A 24 -41.40 17.70 8.63
C LEU A 24 -40.52 18.97 8.70
N THR A 25 -40.23 19.51 9.89
CA THR A 25 -39.45 20.73 10.10
C THR A 25 -38.17 20.52 10.91
N VAL A 26 -37.84 19.28 11.29
CA VAL A 26 -36.45 18.97 11.60
C VAL A 26 -35.73 19.01 10.26
N PRO A 27 -34.84 19.98 9.96
CA PRO A 27 -33.98 19.85 8.82
C PRO A 27 -33.29 18.51 9.05
N ALA A 28 -33.43 17.59 8.10
CA ALA A 28 -32.49 16.49 8.05
C ALA A 28 -31.11 17.18 8.13
N LEU A 29 -30.44 17.06 9.26
CA LEU A 29 -29.02 17.36 9.34
C LEU A 29 -28.45 16.61 8.16
N ALA A 30 -28.06 17.34 7.15
CA ALA A 30 -27.34 16.75 6.04
C ALA A 30 -26.21 15.98 6.72
N ALA A 31 -26.20 14.66 6.56
CA ALA A 31 -25.09 13.85 7.04
C ALA A 31 -23.84 14.53 6.51
N ASP A 32 -22.89 14.83 7.40
CA ASP A 32 -21.63 15.39 6.97
C ASP A 32 -21.08 14.49 5.88
N LYS A 33 -20.58 15.09 4.80
CA LYS A 33 -20.04 14.27 3.70
C LYS A 33 -18.92 13.41 4.26
N PRO A 34 -18.87 12.12 3.90
CA PRO A 34 -17.78 11.26 4.28
C PRO A 34 -16.45 11.94 3.96
N GLN A 35 -15.56 12.04 4.94
CA GLN A 35 -14.26 12.69 4.76
C GLN A 35 -13.26 11.71 4.16
N ASP A 36 -12.44 12.17 3.22
CA ASP A 36 -11.34 11.40 2.67
C ASP A 36 -10.34 11.08 3.79
N MET A 37 -9.81 9.87 3.78
CA MET A 37 -9.00 9.32 4.85
C MET A 37 -7.93 8.38 4.29
N ASN A 38 -6.72 8.48 4.82
CA ASN A 38 -5.63 7.57 4.52
C ASN A 38 -4.89 7.27 5.82
N LEU A 39 -5.09 6.09 6.37
CA LEU A 39 -4.59 5.69 7.68
C LEU A 39 -3.84 4.37 7.60
N ARG A 40 -2.77 4.28 8.39
CA ARG A 40 -2.04 3.05 8.64
C ARG A 40 -2.34 2.57 10.05
N ILE A 41 -2.74 1.33 10.15
CA ILE A 41 -3.08 0.69 11.41
C ILE A 41 -2.17 -0.52 11.59
N ALA A 42 -1.59 -0.69 12.76
CA ALA A 42 -0.99 -1.94 13.17
C ALA A 42 -1.96 -2.68 14.10
N VAL A 43 -2.01 -4.00 14.00
CA VAL A 43 -2.85 -4.85 14.85
C VAL A 43 -2.00 -5.95 15.44
N MET A 44 -2.07 -6.11 16.74
CA MET A 44 -1.46 -7.19 17.49
C MET A 44 -2.51 -7.85 18.38
N SER A 45 -2.36 -9.13 18.66
CA SER A 45 -3.23 -9.86 19.55
C SER A 45 -2.45 -10.86 20.41
N ASP A 46 -3.06 -11.29 21.49
CA ASP A 46 -2.59 -12.43 22.28
C ASP A 46 -1.09 -12.33 22.60
N LEU A 47 -0.73 -11.19 23.22
CA LEU A 47 0.65 -10.88 23.55
C LEU A 47 1.19 -11.80 24.64
N HIS A 48 0.31 -12.28 25.53
CA HIS A 48 0.61 -13.19 26.63
C HIS A 48 1.92 -12.88 27.35
N TYR A 49 2.21 -11.58 27.50
CA TYR A 49 3.47 -11.11 28.07
C TYR A 49 3.66 -11.65 29.48
N LEU A 50 4.78 -12.29 29.71
CA LEU A 50 5.25 -12.67 31.02
C LEU A 50 6.58 -11.94 31.31
N SER A 51 6.59 -11.16 32.40
CA SER A 51 7.79 -10.41 32.80
C SER A 51 8.94 -11.35 33.15
N PRO A 52 10.17 -11.13 32.65
CA PRO A 52 11.33 -11.91 33.03
C PRO A 52 11.58 -11.95 34.55
N ASP A 53 11.16 -10.90 35.27
CA ASP A 53 11.27 -10.83 36.72
C ASP A 53 10.38 -11.85 37.44
N MET A 54 9.40 -12.41 36.79
CA MET A 54 8.47 -13.42 37.31
C MET A 54 8.82 -14.85 36.90
N ILE A 55 9.91 -15.03 36.15
CA ILE A 55 10.35 -16.31 35.61
C ILE A 55 11.57 -16.81 36.39
N ALA A 56 11.56 -18.09 36.74
CA ALA A 56 12.72 -18.79 37.25
C ALA A 56 12.75 -20.25 36.76
N GLY A 57 13.94 -20.88 36.74
CA GLY A 57 14.11 -22.29 36.32
C GLY A 57 13.58 -23.27 37.35
N THR A 58 12.28 -23.27 37.58
CA THR A 58 11.58 -24.08 38.54
C THR A 58 10.77 -25.18 37.87
N GLU A 59 10.51 -26.30 38.60
CA GLU A 59 9.66 -27.37 38.07
C GLU A 59 8.25 -26.90 37.71
N ASP A 60 7.68 -25.96 38.49
CA ASP A 60 6.37 -25.38 38.24
C ASP A 60 6.35 -24.55 36.97
N PHE A 61 7.43 -23.82 36.65
CA PHE A 61 7.53 -23.05 35.40
C PHE A 61 7.73 -23.97 34.20
N GLU A 62 8.61 -24.99 34.30
CA GLU A 62 8.78 -25.98 33.24
C GLU A 62 7.47 -26.74 32.97
N HIS A 63 6.67 -27.01 33.99
CA HIS A 63 5.35 -27.60 33.81
C HIS A 63 4.40 -26.63 33.06
N ALA A 64 4.43 -25.34 33.39
CA ALA A 64 3.64 -24.32 32.67
C ALA A 64 4.05 -24.22 31.21
N LEU A 65 5.35 -24.25 30.91
CA LEU A 65 5.84 -24.24 29.52
C LEU A 65 5.38 -25.47 28.72
N ASN A 66 5.51 -26.65 29.29
CA ASN A 66 5.18 -27.91 28.66
C ASN A 66 3.65 -28.10 28.45
N SER A 67 2.83 -27.34 29.19
CA SER A 67 1.37 -27.37 29.06
C SER A 67 0.79 -26.29 28.13
N ASP A 68 1.66 -25.44 27.57
CA ASP A 68 1.28 -24.34 26.72
C ASP A 68 2.12 -24.34 25.43
N ARG A 69 1.65 -23.68 24.40
CA ARG A 69 2.33 -23.51 23.09
C ARG A 69 2.98 -22.14 22.93
N LYS A 70 2.94 -21.33 23.96
CA LYS A 70 3.42 -19.94 23.95
C LYS A 70 4.91 -19.88 24.26
N LEU A 71 5.64 -19.05 23.54
CA LEU A 71 7.07 -18.78 23.74
C LEU A 71 7.27 -17.85 24.95
N LEU A 72 6.95 -18.35 26.15
CA LEU A 72 6.90 -17.54 27.36
C LEU A 72 8.30 -17.09 27.85
N LYS A 73 9.33 -17.90 27.67
CA LYS A 73 10.73 -17.54 28.01
C LYS A 73 11.23 -16.38 27.17
N GLU A 74 10.84 -16.37 25.90
CA GLU A 74 11.23 -15.44 24.86
C GLU A 74 10.33 -14.21 24.79
N SER A 75 9.21 -14.21 25.54
CA SER A 75 8.12 -13.24 25.38
C SER A 75 8.59 -11.78 25.36
N SER A 76 9.49 -11.42 26.27
CA SER A 76 10.02 -10.04 26.34
C SER A 76 10.83 -9.65 25.12
N ALA A 77 11.68 -10.57 24.61
CA ALA A 77 12.51 -10.30 23.44
C ALA A 77 11.66 -10.29 22.14
N ILE A 78 10.73 -11.23 22.03
CA ILE A 78 9.82 -11.27 20.87
C ILE A 78 8.99 -10.00 20.82
N LEU A 79 8.36 -9.56 21.92
CA LEU A 79 7.57 -8.33 21.94
C LEU A 79 8.41 -7.08 21.64
N TYR A 80 9.67 -7.05 22.12
CA TYR A 80 10.58 -5.97 21.74
C TYR A 80 10.73 -5.87 20.21
N GLU A 81 11.00 -6.97 19.53
CA GLU A 81 11.15 -7.01 18.08
C GLU A 81 9.83 -6.72 17.32
N LYS A 82 8.69 -7.13 17.88
CA LYS A 82 7.37 -6.75 17.33
C LYS A 82 7.16 -5.24 17.45
N PHE A 83 7.53 -4.63 18.55
CA PHE A 83 7.47 -3.16 18.68
C PHE A 83 8.47 -2.46 17.78
N GLU A 84 9.66 -3.04 17.48
CA GLU A 84 10.57 -2.51 16.44
C GLU A 84 9.94 -2.57 15.03
N GLN A 85 9.19 -3.63 14.71
CA GLN A 85 8.42 -3.68 13.46
C GLN A 85 7.37 -2.56 13.39
N VAL A 86 6.66 -2.30 14.49
CA VAL A 86 5.70 -1.20 14.58
C VAL A 86 6.41 0.17 14.48
N ARG A 87 7.59 0.35 15.13
CA ARG A 87 8.40 1.58 15.00
C ARG A 87 8.86 1.81 13.57
N ALA A 88 9.29 0.77 12.88
CA ALA A 88 9.72 0.86 11.49
C ALA A 88 8.58 1.22 10.54
N ASP A 89 7.37 0.71 10.80
CA ASP A 89 6.17 0.97 10.01
C ASP A 89 5.55 2.36 10.27
N LYS A 90 5.70 2.89 11.50
CA LYS A 90 5.12 4.16 11.95
C LYS A 90 3.62 4.28 11.66
N PRO A 91 2.79 3.39 12.19
CA PRO A 91 1.34 3.47 11.99
C PRO A 91 0.76 4.70 12.70
N ASP A 92 -0.43 5.12 12.26
CA ASP A 92 -1.22 6.16 12.93
C ASP A 92 -1.95 5.60 14.15
N ILE A 93 -2.30 4.30 14.09
CA ILE A 93 -3.06 3.60 15.13
C ILE A 93 -2.43 2.22 15.40
N LEU A 94 -2.34 1.84 16.65
CA LEU A 94 -2.09 0.47 17.10
C LEU A 94 -3.32 -0.07 17.81
N LEU A 95 -3.85 -1.19 17.33
CA LEU A 95 -4.93 -1.95 17.97
C LEU A 95 -4.33 -3.19 18.66
N VAL A 96 -4.77 -3.51 19.88
CA VAL A 96 -4.40 -4.75 20.57
C VAL A 96 -5.67 -5.43 21.05
N SER A 97 -5.99 -6.59 20.46
CA SER A 97 -7.28 -7.27 20.60
C SER A 97 -7.32 -8.29 21.75
N GLY A 98 -6.67 -8.01 22.87
CA GLY A 98 -6.79 -8.80 24.10
C GLY A 98 -5.65 -9.77 24.36
N ASP A 99 -5.79 -10.50 25.47
CA ASP A 99 -4.80 -11.42 26.03
C ASP A 99 -3.40 -10.81 26.12
N LEU A 100 -3.35 -9.66 26.81
CA LEU A 100 -2.18 -8.81 26.93
C LEU A 100 -1.08 -9.47 27.77
N THR A 101 -1.48 -10.20 28.81
CA THR A 101 -0.57 -10.88 29.72
C THR A 101 -0.87 -12.38 29.80
N LYS A 102 0.08 -13.14 30.36
CA LYS A 102 -0.06 -14.60 30.41
C LYS A 102 -1.36 -15.04 31.08
N ASP A 103 -1.61 -14.56 32.29
CA ASP A 103 -2.81 -14.92 33.08
C ASP A 103 -3.33 -13.74 33.93
N GLY A 104 -3.18 -12.50 33.48
CA GLY A 104 -3.71 -11.32 34.16
C GLY A 104 -2.88 -10.87 35.36
N GLU A 105 -1.57 -11.16 35.38
CA GLU A 105 -0.67 -10.70 36.41
C GLU A 105 -0.53 -9.17 36.33
N GLN A 106 -0.85 -8.50 37.46
CA GLN A 106 -0.89 -7.03 37.50
C GLN A 106 0.51 -6.42 37.23
N GLU A 107 1.57 -7.07 37.65
CA GLU A 107 2.95 -6.67 37.39
C GLU A 107 3.28 -6.74 35.87
N CYS A 108 2.81 -7.78 35.19
CA CYS A 108 2.98 -7.92 33.73
C CYS A 108 2.22 -6.85 32.97
N HIS A 109 0.96 -6.58 33.33
CA HIS A 109 0.19 -5.47 32.75
C HIS A 109 0.89 -4.13 32.95
N ALA A 110 1.41 -3.85 34.14
CA ALA A 110 2.12 -2.61 34.43
C ALA A 110 3.42 -2.47 33.62
N ALA A 111 4.15 -3.56 33.39
CA ALA A 111 5.35 -3.57 32.57
C ALA A 111 5.03 -3.39 31.09
N LEU A 112 4.01 -4.06 30.57
CA LEU A 112 3.55 -3.94 29.19
C LEU A 112 3.01 -2.53 28.89
N ALA A 113 2.22 -1.97 29.80
CA ALA A 113 1.68 -0.60 29.65
C ALA A 113 2.81 0.44 29.50
N LYS A 114 3.91 0.28 30.23
CA LYS A 114 5.10 1.15 30.09
C LYS A 114 5.74 1.00 28.69
N GLN A 115 5.83 -0.23 28.16
CA GLN A 115 6.38 -0.46 26.84
C GLN A 115 5.49 0.17 25.75
N LEU A 116 4.17 0.06 25.86
CA LEU A 116 3.22 0.69 24.96
C LEU A 116 3.27 2.24 25.04
N GLN A 117 3.39 2.81 26.23
CA GLN A 117 3.59 4.25 26.41
C GLN A 117 4.92 4.72 25.81
N GLN A 118 5.98 3.91 25.94
CA GLN A 118 7.27 4.21 25.30
C GLN A 118 7.13 4.19 23.77
N LEU A 119 6.45 3.19 23.21
CA LEU A 119 6.16 3.11 21.78
C LEU A 119 5.38 4.35 21.27
N GLN A 120 4.39 4.83 22.05
CA GLN A 120 3.64 6.04 21.73
C GLN A 120 4.52 7.30 21.74
N GLN A 121 5.54 7.35 22.61
CA GLN A 121 6.52 8.45 22.64
C GLN A 121 7.48 8.38 21.44
N ASP A 122 7.89 7.16 21.06
CA ASP A 122 8.84 6.93 19.96
C ASP A 122 8.22 7.21 18.58
N ILE A 123 6.90 7.08 18.45
CA ILE A 123 6.15 7.33 17.20
C ILE A 123 5.22 8.53 17.42
N PRO A 124 5.61 9.74 17.02
CA PRO A 124 4.79 10.93 17.22
C PRO A 124 3.42 10.82 16.52
N GLY A 125 2.35 11.01 17.28
CA GLY A 125 0.99 10.95 16.78
C GLY A 125 0.32 9.57 16.88
N LEU A 126 1.06 8.52 17.21
CA LEU A 126 0.51 7.17 17.38
C LEU A 126 -0.62 7.16 18.42
N LYS A 127 -1.76 6.62 18.06
CA LYS A 127 -2.87 6.29 18.95
C LYS A 127 -2.88 4.80 19.25
N ILE A 128 -2.98 4.44 20.52
CA ILE A 128 -3.00 3.05 20.96
C ILE A 128 -4.34 2.76 21.61
N TYR A 129 -4.99 1.70 21.14
CA TYR A 129 -6.25 1.19 21.72
C TYR A 129 -6.07 -0.28 22.08
N VAL A 130 -6.37 -0.61 23.33
CA VAL A 130 -6.30 -1.97 23.84
C VAL A 130 -7.66 -2.39 24.39
N ILE A 131 -8.00 -3.65 24.26
CA ILE A 131 -9.11 -4.28 24.98
C ILE A 131 -8.58 -5.48 25.75
N ASN A 132 -9.29 -5.94 26.79
CA ASN A 132 -8.94 -7.13 27.52
C ASN A 132 -9.30 -8.39 26.76
N GLY A 133 -8.50 -9.46 26.96
CA GLY A 133 -8.84 -10.83 26.61
C GLY A 133 -9.27 -11.63 27.84
N ASN A 134 -9.62 -12.89 27.63
CA ASN A 134 -10.08 -13.77 28.71
C ASN A 134 -8.98 -14.11 29.74
N HIS A 135 -7.72 -14.01 29.37
CA HIS A 135 -6.59 -14.19 30.29
C HIS A 135 -6.39 -13.00 31.24
N ASP A 136 -6.82 -11.79 30.88
CA ASP A 136 -6.39 -10.53 31.50
C ASP A 136 -7.08 -10.19 32.82
N ILE A 137 -8.34 -10.62 33.01
CA ILE A 137 -9.16 -10.18 34.14
C ILE A 137 -9.57 -11.33 35.05
N ARG A 138 -9.30 -11.19 36.36
CA ARG A 138 -9.69 -12.14 37.42
C ARG A 138 -9.26 -13.57 37.19
N ASN A 139 -8.14 -13.77 36.49
CA ASN A 139 -7.66 -15.08 36.16
C ASN A 139 -7.00 -15.75 37.40
N TYR A 140 -7.53 -16.89 37.83
CA TYR A 140 -7.02 -17.62 38.98
C TYR A 140 -5.70 -18.34 38.68
N ASN A 141 -5.26 -18.43 37.43
CA ASN A 141 -3.97 -19.00 37.01
C ASN A 141 -2.79 -18.04 37.14
N ALA A 142 -3.07 -16.73 37.44
CA ALA A 142 -2.02 -15.74 37.66
C ALA A 142 -0.99 -16.20 38.71
N LYS A 143 0.28 -16.35 38.27
CA LYS A 143 1.35 -16.90 39.12
C LYS A 143 2.66 -16.14 38.94
N ASN A 144 3.39 -16.06 40.05
CA ASN A 144 4.81 -15.70 40.07
C ASN A 144 5.64 -16.96 40.23
N PHE A 145 6.49 -17.28 39.26
CA PHE A 145 7.38 -18.45 39.25
C PHE A 145 8.75 -18.14 39.84
N ASN A 146 9.11 -16.88 40.06
CA ASN A 146 10.36 -16.45 40.63
C ASN A 146 10.22 -16.29 42.14
N THR A 147 10.36 -17.40 42.86
CA THR A 147 10.20 -17.47 44.30
C THR A 147 11.41 -18.13 44.95
N PRO A 148 11.76 -17.77 46.19
CA PRO A 148 12.95 -18.33 46.86
C PRO A 148 12.92 -19.83 47.09
N ASP A 149 11.75 -20.45 47.20
CA ASP A 149 11.59 -21.90 47.44
C ASP A 149 11.32 -22.69 46.12
N GLY A 150 11.33 -22.01 44.97
CA GLY A 150 11.14 -22.63 43.66
C GLY A 150 9.72 -23.11 43.40
N LYS A 151 8.74 -22.71 44.20
CA LYS A 151 7.33 -23.03 43.97
C LYS A 151 6.59 -21.81 43.47
N ALA A 152 5.75 -21.98 42.43
CA ALA A 152 4.91 -20.93 41.97
C ALA A 152 3.91 -20.47 43.04
N VAL A 153 3.80 -19.19 43.26
CA VAL A 153 2.80 -18.57 44.14
C VAL A 153 1.79 -17.75 43.31
N PRO A 154 0.55 -17.59 43.82
CA PRO A 154 -0.42 -16.68 43.16
C PRO A 154 0.16 -15.28 43.02
N ALA A 155 0.07 -14.70 41.81
CA ALA A 155 0.38 -13.31 41.59
C ALA A 155 -0.87 -12.41 41.89
N THR A 156 -0.65 -11.09 41.98
CA THR A 156 -1.74 -10.16 42.11
C THR A 156 -2.55 -10.18 40.81
N ARG A 157 -3.84 -10.51 40.91
CA ARG A 157 -4.75 -10.57 39.77
C ARG A 157 -5.22 -9.15 39.38
N THR A 158 -5.38 -8.93 38.11
CA THR A 158 -5.94 -7.68 37.58
C THR A 158 -7.47 -7.72 37.64
N HIS A 159 -8.08 -6.68 38.22
CA HIS A 159 -9.52 -6.43 38.21
C HIS A 159 -9.86 -5.35 37.16
N PRO A 160 -11.14 -5.18 36.78
CA PRO A 160 -11.51 -4.17 35.79
C PRO A 160 -11.05 -2.74 36.11
N GLU A 161 -11.12 -2.34 37.36
CA GLU A 161 -10.64 -1.03 37.83
C GLU A 161 -9.11 -0.91 37.77
N ASP A 162 -8.37 -1.99 38.02
CA ASP A 162 -6.92 -2.03 37.87
C ASP A 162 -6.52 -1.91 36.40
N PHE A 163 -7.22 -2.62 35.52
CA PHE A 163 -7.01 -2.55 34.09
C PHE A 163 -7.16 -1.11 33.58
N LYS A 164 -8.25 -0.44 33.90
CA LYS A 164 -8.46 0.98 33.55
C LYS A 164 -7.37 1.88 34.11
N ARG A 165 -6.92 1.64 35.34
CA ARG A 165 -5.86 2.43 35.97
C ARG A 165 -4.51 2.21 35.32
N ILE A 166 -4.18 0.97 34.94
CA ILE A 166 -2.89 0.62 34.31
C ILE A 166 -2.84 1.17 32.88
N TYR A 167 -3.94 1.06 32.13
CA TYR A 167 -4.07 1.56 30.76
C TYR A 167 -4.77 2.92 30.69
N ASP A 168 -4.62 3.75 31.74
CA ASP A 168 -5.23 5.09 31.80
C ASP A 168 -4.86 5.97 30.59
N PHE A 169 -3.68 5.81 30.03
CA PHE A 169 -3.26 6.51 28.82
C PHE A 169 -4.14 6.22 27.59
N VAL A 170 -4.91 5.11 27.60
CA VAL A 170 -5.96 4.80 26.60
C VAL A 170 -7.29 5.40 27.03
N TYR A 171 -7.75 5.09 28.24
CA TYR A 171 -9.08 5.51 28.71
C TYR A 171 -9.22 7.00 28.93
N SER A 172 -8.12 7.71 29.21
CA SER A 172 -8.06 9.17 29.36
C SER A 172 -7.62 9.90 28.07
N ASP A 173 -7.35 9.17 26.98
CA ASP A 173 -7.00 9.83 25.70
C ASP A 173 -8.20 10.66 25.21
N PRO A 174 -7.99 11.92 24.78
CA PRO A 174 -9.07 12.80 24.31
C PRO A 174 -9.88 12.25 23.12
N THR A 175 -9.35 11.26 22.41
CA THR A 175 -10.06 10.58 21.31
C THR A 175 -11.09 9.57 21.81
N VAL A 176 -11.04 9.14 23.08
CA VAL A 176 -12.07 8.29 23.69
C VAL A 176 -13.25 9.18 24.07
N ILE A 177 -14.34 9.02 23.35
CA ILE A 177 -15.53 9.91 23.42
C ILE A 177 -16.68 9.35 24.24
N ALA A 178 -16.68 8.04 24.54
CA ALA A 178 -17.67 7.38 25.38
C ALA A 178 -17.10 6.10 26.01
N THR A 179 -17.59 5.75 27.18
CA THR A 179 -17.31 4.46 27.85
C THR A 179 -18.63 3.81 28.25
N PHE A 180 -18.69 2.48 28.14
CA PHE A 180 -19.87 1.75 28.61
C PHE A 180 -19.90 1.68 30.15
N THR A 181 -21.06 1.90 30.74
CA THR A 181 -21.27 1.77 32.18
C THR A 181 -22.40 0.76 32.39
N PRO A 182 -22.10 -0.45 32.83
CA PRO A 182 -23.11 -1.45 33.11
C PRO A 182 -24.00 -1.04 34.27
N ALA A 183 -25.13 -1.73 34.47
CA ALA A 183 -26.04 -1.51 35.59
C ALA A 183 -25.31 -1.63 36.93
N ALA A 184 -25.77 -0.91 37.93
CA ALA A 184 -25.15 -0.88 39.26
C ALA A 184 -24.97 -2.30 39.85
N GLY A 185 -23.74 -2.67 40.19
CA GLY A 185 -23.38 -4.00 40.70
C GLY A 185 -23.06 -5.03 39.62
N ASN A 186 -23.15 -4.67 38.34
CA ASN A 186 -22.67 -5.46 37.20
C ASN A 186 -21.36 -4.88 36.67
N GLU A 187 -20.41 -5.74 36.31
CA GLU A 187 -19.12 -5.33 35.73
C GLU A 187 -18.93 -5.88 34.30
N ALA A 188 -19.82 -6.76 33.85
CA ALA A 188 -19.75 -7.35 32.52
C ALA A 188 -19.74 -6.28 31.43
N GLY A 189 -18.72 -6.27 30.58
CA GLY A 189 -18.53 -5.32 29.48
C GLY A 189 -18.02 -3.94 29.92
N SER A 190 -17.66 -3.76 31.21
CA SER A 190 -17.32 -2.44 31.78
C SER A 190 -16.06 -1.81 31.18
N LEU A 191 -15.23 -2.59 30.50
CA LEU A 191 -14.01 -2.12 29.84
C LEU A 191 -14.25 -1.61 28.41
N SER A 192 -15.48 -1.67 27.90
CA SER A 192 -15.84 -1.19 26.56
C SER A 192 -15.83 0.33 26.45
N TYR A 193 -15.35 0.84 25.30
CA TYR A 193 -15.30 2.27 25.00
C TYR A 193 -15.42 2.56 23.51
N VAL A 194 -15.67 3.82 23.19
CA VAL A 194 -15.69 4.35 21.81
C VAL A 194 -14.57 5.37 21.66
N ALA A 195 -13.76 5.19 20.67
CA ALA A 195 -12.71 6.14 20.28
C ALA A 195 -12.99 6.72 18.90
N ARG A 196 -12.61 7.98 18.69
CA ARG A 196 -12.64 8.69 17.41
C ARG A 196 -11.25 9.28 17.14
N PRO A 197 -10.29 8.45 16.68
CA PRO A 197 -8.90 8.86 16.51
C PRO A 197 -8.72 10.00 15.51
N VAL A 198 -9.52 10.01 14.47
CA VAL A 198 -9.57 11.03 13.43
C VAL A 198 -11.01 11.28 13.00
N GLU A 199 -11.27 12.38 12.34
CA GLU A 199 -12.57 12.64 11.71
C GLU A 199 -12.82 11.61 10.62
N GLY A 200 -14.03 11.05 10.58
CA GLY A 200 -14.43 10.01 9.62
C GLY A 200 -14.18 8.56 10.07
N LEU A 201 -13.55 8.32 11.24
CA LEU A 201 -13.34 6.98 11.80
C LEU A 201 -13.78 6.89 13.26
N THR A 202 -14.64 5.92 13.56
CA THR A 202 -15.01 5.52 14.91
C THR A 202 -14.58 4.08 15.17
N ILE A 203 -13.90 3.84 16.30
CA ILE A 203 -13.52 2.53 16.82
C ILE A 203 -14.37 2.23 18.04
N ILE A 204 -15.02 1.06 18.07
CA ILE A 204 -15.77 0.58 19.23
C ILE A 204 -15.03 -0.61 19.81
N ALA A 205 -14.38 -0.41 20.95
CA ALA A 205 -13.73 -1.49 21.69
C ALA A 205 -14.77 -2.15 22.63
N MET A 206 -14.92 -3.47 22.49
CA MET A 206 -15.96 -4.27 23.14
C MET A 206 -15.34 -5.31 24.04
N ASP A 207 -15.66 -5.22 25.33
CA ASP A 207 -15.27 -6.22 26.33
C ASP A 207 -16.21 -7.41 26.26
N THR A 208 -15.81 -8.45 25.56
CA THR A 208 -16.56 -9.68 25.35
C THR A 208 -16.26 -10.75 26.39
N CYS A 209 -15.36 -10.47 27.36
CA CYS A 209 -14.88 -11.47 28.28
C CYS A 209 -15.86 -11.75 29.43
N ARG A 210 -15.80 -12.98 29.91
CA ARG A 210 -16.65 -13.47 31.00
C ARG A 210 -15.82 -13.62 32.25
N TYR A 211 -16.01 -12.69 33.20
CA TYR A 211 -15.27 -12.62 34.46
C TYR A 211 -16.12 -12.09 35.62
N SER A 212 -17.40 -11.85 35.40
CA SER A 212 -18.33 -11.33 36.35
C SER A 212 -19.46 -12.34 36.55
N LYS A 213 -19.95 -12.48 37.78
CA LYS A 213 -21.06 -13.39 38.14
C LYS A 213 -22.32 -13.19 37.30
N GLU A 214 -22.45 -12.01 36.66
CA GLU A 214 -23.57 -11.67 35.77
C GLU A 214 -23.43 -12.27 34.38
N ASN A 215 -22.19 -12.65 33.97
CA ASN A 215 -21.94 -13.20 32.64
C ASN A 215 -21.19 -14.53 32.63
N THR A 216 -20.72 -15.04 33.77
CA THR A 216 -20.11 -16.37 33.85
C THR A 216 -21.17 -17.47 33.89
N SER A 217 -20.83 -18.67 33.41
CA SER A 217 -21.74 -19.82 33.34
C SER A 217 -22.14 -20.37 34.72
N ASN A 218 -21.26 -20.21 35.71
CA ASN A 218 -21.39 -20.72 37.06
C ASN A 218 -21.77 -19.63 38.10
N GLY A 219 -21.90 -18.36 37.64
CA GLY A 219 -22.27 -17.23 38.51
C GLY A 219 -21.17 -16.82 39.49
N THR A 220 -19.90 -17.06 39.15
CA THR A 220 -18.73 -16.64 39.94
C THR A 220 -18.04 -15.41 39.30
N ASP A 221 -17.28 -14.68 40.13
CA ASP A 221 -16.45 -13.55 39.65
C ASP A 221 -15.04 -14.04 39.23
N GLU A 222 -14.99 -15.06 38.38
CA GLU A 222 -13.76 -15.62 37.85
C GLU A 222 -13.83 -15.73 36.33
N HIS A 223 -12.65 -15.69 35.65
CA HIS A 223 -12.58 -15.73 34.20
C HIS A 223 -13.11 -17.07 33.63
N GLU A 224 -13.68 -16.97 32.44
CA GLU A 224 -14.03 -18.09 31.56
C GLU A 224 -13.44 -17.86 30.16
N THR A 225 -13.11 -18.96 29.47
CA THR A 225 -12.52 -18.88 28.10
C THR A 225 -13.51 -18.33 27.07
N SER A 226 -14.80 -18.62 27.20
CA SER A 226 -15.80 -18.23 26.20
C SER A 226 -16.24 -16.78 26.31
N GLY A 227 -16.58 -16.17 25.16
CA GLY A 227 -17.05 -14.79 25.06
C GLY A 227 -18.57 -14.64 25.22
N ALA A 228 -19.01 -13.48 25.73
CA ALA A 228 -20.41 -13.08 25.75
C ALA A 228 -20.58 -11.55 25.73
N ILE A 229 -21.58 -11.07 25.04
CA ILE A 229 -22.01 -9.67 25.04
C ILE A 229 -23.38 -9.58 25.74
N SER A 230 -23.47 -8.74 26.75
CA SER A 230 -24.75 -8.50 27.44
C SER A 230 -25.73 -7.72 26.55
N ALA A 231 -27.04 -7.90 26.75
CA ALA A 231 -28.03 -7.18 25.97
C ALA A 231 -27.91 -5.64 26.09
N ASP A 232 -27.49 -5.14 27.27
CA ASP A 232 -27.26 -3.71 27.46
C ASP A 232 -26.02 -3.21 26.70
N LEU A 233 -24.94 -3.97 26.68
CA LEU A 233 -23.74 -3.65 25.89
C LEU A 233 -24.04 -3.71 24.39
N GLU A 234 -24.71 -4.77 23.92
CA GLU A 234 -25.10 -4.92 22.52
C GLU A 234 -25.94 -3.73 22.05
N LYS A 235 -26.97 -3.36 22.81
CA LYS A 235 -27.81 -2.19 22.54
C LYS A 235 -26.96 -0.91 22.48
N TRP A 236 -26.04 -0.72 23.43
CA TRP A 236 -25.15 0.43 23.46
C TRP A 236 -24.23 0.48 22.23
N VAL A 237 -23.66 -0.64 21.81
CA VAL A 237 -22.82 -0.73 20.61
C VAL A 237 -23.62 -0.34 19.36
N ILE A 238 -24.85 -0.82 19.20
CA ILE A 238 -25.75 -0.45 18.10
C ILE A 238 -26.03 1.05 18.10
N GLU A 239 -26.33 1.64 19.28
CA GLU A 239 -26.58 3.08 19.42
C GLU A 239 -25.34 3.91 19.07
N GLN A 240 -24.14 3.49 19.51
CA GLN A 240 -22.88 4.17 19.17
C GLN A 240 -22.55 4.05 17.67
N THR A 241 -22.78 2.88 17.08
CA THR A 241 -22.62 2.64 15.64
C THR A 241 -23.54 3.56 14.83
N ALA A 242 -24.83 3.62 15.19
CA ALA A 242 -25.79 4.49 14.51
C ALA A 242 -25.42 5.99 14.66
N ALA A 243 -24.95 6.40 15.83
CA ALA A 243 -24.48 7.77 16.05
C ALA A 243 -23.22 8.10 15.22
N ALA A 244 -22.29 7.17 15.08
CA ALA A 244 -21.11 7.32 14.25
C ALA A 244 -21.48 7.41 12.75
N LYS A 245 -22.36 6.53 12.28
CA LYS A 245 -22.87 6.57 10.89
C LYS A 245 -23.60 7.87 10.57
N ALA A 246 -24.35 8.40 11.53
CA ALA A 246 -25.03 9.71 11.36
C ALA A 246 -24.04 10.88 11.18
N ARG A 247 -22.80 10.76 11.69
CA ARG A 247 -21.70 11.70 11.46
C ARG A 247 -20.94 11.44 10.15
N GLY A 248 -21.25 10.37 9.41
CA GLY A 248 -20.50 9.93 8.23
C GLY A 248 -19.24 9.14 8.53
N ASP A 249 -19.02 8.71 9.79
CA ASP A 249 -17.86 7.92 10.16
C ASP A 249 -17.95 6.48 9.62
N LEU A 250 -16.81 5.91 9.23
CA LEU A 250 -16.62 4.47 9.15
C LEU A 250 -16.59 3.92 10.58
N VAL A 251 -17.21 2.77 10.81
CA VAL A 251 -17.22 2.12 12.13
C VAL A 251 -16.52 0.79 12.05
N ILE A 252 -15.49 0.61 12.89
CA ILE A 252 -14.79 -0.64 13.10
C ILE A 252 -14.87 -1.08 14.55
N GLY A 253 -14.95 -2.39 14.78
CA GLY A 253 -14.92 -3.02 16.09
C GLY A 253 -13.52 -3.44 16.50
N LEU A 254 -13.28 -3.53 17.81
CA LEU A 254 -12.11 -4.13 18.43
C LEU A 254 -12.56 -4.99 19.59
N GLU A 255 -12.35 -6.30 19.55
CA GLU A 255 -12.70 -7.22 20.61
C GLU A 255 -11.80 -8.44 20.63
N HIS A 256 -11.99 -9.33 21.60
CA HIS A 256 -11.12 -10.49 21.72
C HIS A 256 -11.69 -11.74 21.05
N HIS A 257 -12.95 -12.07 21.27
CA HIS A 257 -13.60 -13.28 20.75
C HIS A 257 -14.22 -13.03 19.37
N GLY A 258 -14.21 -14.04 18.48
CA GLY A 258 -14.76 -13.94 17.13
C GLY A 258 -16.27 -13.75 17.07
N LEU A 259 -16.73 -13.02 16.04
CA LEU A 259 -18.15 -12.83 15.69
C LEU A 259 -18.55 -13.56 14.41
N VAL A 260 -17.58 -14.01 13.59
CA VAL A 260 -17.84 -14.84 12.41
C VAL A 260 -16.97 -16.09 12.52
N PRO A 261 -17.51 -17.31 12.31
CA PRO A 261 -16.67 -18.51 12.34
C PRO A 261 -15.57 -18.45 11.28
N HIS A 262 -14.36 -18.74 11.68
CA HIS A 262 -13.17 -18.73 10.85
C HIS A 262 -13.00 -20.01 10.04
N PHE A 263 -13.66 -21.12 10.47
CA PHE A 263 -13.79 -22.35 9.68
C PHE A 263 -15.10 -23.07 9.97
N ASP A 264 -15.61 -23.84 9.00
CA ASP A 264 -16.98 -24.37 8.97
C ASP A 264 -17.44 -25.09 10.24
N VAL A 265 -16.55 -25.81 10.89
CA VAL A 265 -16.89 -26.65 12.06
C VAL A 265 -16.54 -26.01 13.41
N GLU A 266 -15.97 -24.83 13.41
CA GLU A 266 -15.58 -24.09 14.63
C GLU A 266 -16.73 -24.00 15.66
N PRO A 267 -17.96 -23.62 15.27
CA PRO A 267 -19.07 -23.54 16.23
C PRO A 267 -19.43 -24.87 16.89
N THR A 268 -19.01 -25.98 16.28
CA THR A 268 -19.31 -27.31 16.79
C THR A 268 -18.21 -27.86 17.70
N ILE A 269 -16.94 -27.60 17.35
CA ILE A 269 -15.80 -28.22 18.04
C ILE A 269 -15.08 -27.27 18.99
N LEU A 270 -15.09 -25.96 18.69
CA LEU A 270 -14.41 -24.92 19.45
C LEU A 270 -15.33 -23.69 19.70
N PRO A 271 -16.57 -23.90 20.17
CA PRO A 271 -17.53 -22.79 20.34
C PRO A 271 -17.07 -21.73 21.34
N MET A 272 -16.03 -22.03 22.15
CA MET A 272 -15.50 -21.08 23.14
C MET A 272 -14.71 -19.94 22.51
N TYR A 273 -14.29 -20.06 21.26
CA TYR A 273 -13.58 -18.98 20.55
C TYR A 273 -14.53 -17.91 19.99
N LEU A 274 -15.80 -18.24 19.85
CA LEU A 274 -16.83 -17.31 19.38
C LEU A 274 -17.62 -16.69 20.54
N VAL A 275 -18.12 -15.47 20.33
CA VAL A 275 -19.09 -14.83 21.24
C VAL A 275 -20.39 -15.63 21.25
N ASN A 276 -20.96 -15.86 22.43
CA ASN A 276 -22.26 -16.53 22.55
C ASN A 276 -23.35 -15.77 21.78
N GLY A 277 -23.97 -16.45 20.78
CA GLY A 277 -25.00 -15.84 19.91
C GLY A 277 -24.42 -14.95 18.80
N TYR A 278 -23.16 -15.19 18.42
CA TYR A 278 -22.39 -14.47 17.43
C TYR A 278 -23.15 -14.21 16.12
N GLU A 279 -23.87 -15.20 15.57
CA GLU A 279 -24.59 -15.06 14.29
C GLU A 279 -25.60 -13.90 14.30
N ARG A 280 -26.35 -13.75 15.40
CA ARG A 280 -27.33 -12.69 15.56
C ARG A 280 -26.64 -11.35 15.78
N ILE A 281 -25.64 -11.32 16.66
CA ILE A 281 -24.92 -10.10 17.05
C ILE A 281 -24.19 -9.52 15.83
N ALA A 282 -23.46 -10.34 15.09
CA ALA A 282 -22.76 -9.91 13.87
C ALA A 282 -23.74 -9.36 12.82
N GLN A 283 -24.94 -10.00 12.66
CA GLN A 283 -25.97 -9.50 11.77
C GLN A 283 -26.50 -8.12 12.20
N GLU A 284 -26.78 -7.94 13.50
CA GLU A 284 -27.28 -6.67 14.03
C GLU A 284 -26.23 -5.55 13.96
N TYR A 285 -24.95 -5.85 14.21
CA TYR A 285 -23.86 -4.89 14.08
C TYR A 285 -23.63 -4.48 12.62
N ALA A 286 -23.63 -5.43 11.70
CA ALA A 286 -23.51 -5.15 10.26
C ALA A 286 -24.70 -4.31 9.75
N ASP A 287 -25.92 -4.63 10.18
CA ASP A 287 -27.13 -3.89 9.77
C ASP A 287 -27.20 -2.50 10.42
N ALA A 288 -26.54 -2.29 11.57
CA ALA A 288 -26.35 -0.97 12.18
C ALA A 288 -25.28 -0.14 11.46
N GLY A 289 -24.37 -0.79 10.67
CA GLY A 289 -23.36 -0.13 9.87
C GLY A 289 -21.91 -0.33 10.31
N MET A 290 -21.61 -1.28 11.21
CA MET A 290 -20.25 -1.75 11.48
C MET A 290 -19.85 -2.70 10.36
N SER A 291 -18.71 -2.46 9.70
CA SER A 291 -18.31 -3.25 8.52
C SER A 291 -17.25 -4.29 8.84
N VAL A 292 -16.48 -4.12 9.91
CA VAL A 292 -15.34 -4.95 10.27
C VAL A 292 -15.11 -4.94 11.78
N VAL A 293 -14.66 -6.07 12.30
CA VAL A 293 -14.13 -6.21 13.65
C VAL A 293 -12.72 -6.81 13.60
N PHE A 294 -11.83 -6.38 14.50
CA PHE A 294 -10.52 -6.97 14.74
C PHE A 294 -10.58 -7.81 15.99
N THR A 295 -10.19 -9.08 15.88
CA THR A 295 -10.28 -10.11 16.92
C THR A 295 -8.96 -10.81 17.16
N GLY A 296 -8.95 -11.76 18.10
CA GLY A 296 -7.83 -12.65 18.45
C GLY A 296 -8.36 -13.95 19.02
N HIS A 297 -7.76 -14.43 20.12
CA HIS A 297 -8.20 -15.56 20.95
C HIS A 297 -7.88 -16.95 20.40
N MET A 298 -8.20 -17.28 19.14
CA MET A 298 -7.86 -18.59 18.59
C MET A 298 -6.39 -18.69 18.18
N HIS A 299 -5.69 -17.56 18.14
CA HIS A 299 -4.30 -17.41 17.71
C HIS A 299 -4.08 -17.64 16.21
N ALA A 300 -5.15 -17.69 15.40
CA ALA A 300 -5.06 -17.86 13.96
C ALA A 300 -4.90 -16.52 13.22
N VAL A 301 -4.33 -16.60 12.03
CA VAL A 301 -4.26 -15.49 11.08
C VAL A 301 -5.33 -15.77 10.03
N ASP A 302 -6.52 -15.16 10.20
CA ASP A 302 -7.66 -15.45 9.33
C ASP A 302 -8.52 -14.19 9.09
N ILE A 303 -9.28 -14.18 8.01
CA ILE A 303 -10.27 -13.17 7.67
C ILE A 303 -11.57 -13.87 7.30
N ALA A 304 -12.52 -13.86 8.20
CA ALA A 304 -13.84 -14.42 7.95
C ALA A 304 -14.84 -13.34 7.50
N ALA A 305 -15.81 -13.71 6.67
CA ALA A 305 -16.84 -12.80 6.19
C ALA A 305 -18.23 -13.41 6.23
N MET A 306 -19.22 -12.60 6.57
CA MET A 306 -20.62 -12.95 6.44
C MET A 306 -21.40 -11.86 5.71
N THR A 307 -22.48 -12.25 5.04
CA THR A 307 -23.41 -11.32 4.42
C THR A 307 -24.78 -11.44 5.10
N THR A 308 -25.29 -10.32 5.59
CA THR A 308 -26.60 -10.27 6.27
C THR A 308 -27.75 -10.46 5.27
N LYS A 309 -28.94 -10.71 5.80
CA LYS A 309 -30.16 -10.78 4.97
C LYS A 309 -30.49 -9.45 4.27
N ALA A 310 -30.01 -8.34 4.82
CA ALA A 310 -30.12 -7.01 4.21
C ALA A 310 -29.09 -6.77 3.08
N GLY A 311 -28.11 -7.64 2.92
CA GLY A 311 -27.05 -7.54 1.91
C GLY A 311 -25.80 -6.80 2.37
N ASN A 312 -25.68 -6.50 3.68
CA ASN A 312 -24.50 -5.90 4.27
C ASN A 312 -23.43 -6.98 4.50
N THR A 313 -22.17 -6.70 4.16
CA THR A 313 -21.06 -7.61 4.46
C THR A 313 -20.36 -7.16 5.74
N PHE A 314 -20.05 -8.12 6.59
CA PHE A 314 -19.33 -7.96 7.85
C PHE A 314 -18.09 -8.84 7.83
N TYR A 315 -16.93 -8.28 8.16
CA TYR A 315 -15.67 -8.98 8.21
C TYR A 315 -15.18 -9.11 9.64
N ASP A 316 -14.73 -10.29 10.00
CA ASP A 316 -13.99 -10.59 11.22
C ASP A 316 -12.53 -10.85 10.84
N ILE A 317 -11.61 -10.02 11.37
CA ILE A 317 -10.19 -10.08 11.05
C ILE A 317 -9.44 -10.54 12.29
N GLU A 318 -9.21 -11.84 12.35
CA GLU A 318 -8.47 -12.42 13.45
C GLU A 318 -6.97 -12.21 13.27
N THR A 319 -6.30 -11.81 14.35
CA THR A 319 -4.85 -11.64 14.39
C THR A 319 -4.26 -12.71 15.30
N GLY A 320 -3.34 -13.51 14.77
CA GLY A 320 -2.68 -14.56 15.52
C GLY A 320 -1.83 -14.02 16.68
N SER A 321 -1.52 -14.89 17.62
CA SER A 321 -0.73 -14.54 18.80
C SER A 321 0.71 -14.12 18.46
N ALA A 322 1.19 -13.08 19.15
CA ALA A 322 2.57 -12.65 19.02
C ALA A 322 3.59 -13.70 19.49
N LEU A 323 3.16 -14.66 20.32
CA LEU A 323 4.01 -15.68 20.95
C LEU A 323 3.74 -17.11 20.51
N THR A 324 2.88 -17.33 19.53
CA THR A 324 2.65 -18.64 18.92
C THR A 324 2.88 -18.57 17.41
N TYR A 325 3.22 -19.71 16.80
CA TYR A 325 3.37 -19.79 15.34
C TYR A 325 2.17 -19.16 14.63
N PRO A 326 2.37 -18.30 13.63
CA PRO A 326 3.63 -17.82 13.04
C PRO A 326 4.18 -16.51 13.68
N CYS A 327 3.73 -16.11 14.85
CA CYS A 327 4.10 -14.90 15.58
C CYS A 327 3.89 -13.64 14.73
N PRO A 328 2.68 -13.32 14.30
CA PRO A 328 2.40 -12.26 13.35
C PRO A 328 2.31 -10.87 13.99
N VAL A 329 2.40 -9.84 13.13
CA VAL A 329 1.81 -8.51 13.31
C VAL A 329 1.04 -8.22 12.03
N ARG A 330 -0.20 -7.78 12.12
CA ARG A 330 -0.96 -7.30 10.96
C ARG A 330 -0.77 -5.81 10.76
N PHE A 331 -0.68 -5.43 9.51
CA PHE A 331 -0.64 -4.04 9.09
C PHE A 331 -1.79 -3.78 8.12
N VAL A 332 -2.51 -2.70 8.36
CA VAL A 332 -3.72 -2.35 7.62
C VAL A 332 -3.56 -0.96 7.04
N ASP A 333 -3.77 -0.83 5.73
CA ASP A 333 -3.93 0.44 5.04
C ASP A 333 -5.43 0.69 4.83
N LEU A 334 -5.98 1.68 5.51
CA LEU A 334 -7.39 2.05 5.43
C LEU A 334 -7.53 3.35 4.62
N ARG A 335 -8.29 3.29 3.52
CA ARG A 335 -8.47 4.42 2.61
C ARG A 335 -9.92 4.68 2.33
N ARG A 336 -10.31 5.94 2.45
CA ARG A 336 -11.60 6.46 1.99
C ARG A 336 -11.34 7.63 1.05
N SER A 337 -11.96 7.61 -0.12
CA SER A 337 -11.90 8.70 -1.08
C SER A 337 -13.28 8.98 -1.67
N THR A 338 -13.58 10.26 -1.93
CA THR A 338 -14.81 10.70 -2.58
C THR A 338 -14.50 11.35 -3.91
N VAL A 339 -14.90 10.71 -5.01
CA VAL A 339 -14.69 11.20 -6.38
C VAL A 339 -16.03 11.31 -7.08
N GLY A 340 -16.33 12.47 -7.65
CA GLY A 340 -17.58 12.68 -8.36
C GLY A 340 -18.85 12.58 -7.51
N GLY A 341 -18.73 12.62 -6.18
CA GLY A 341 -19.83 12.45 -5.22
C GLY A 341 -20.06 11.00 -4.78
N GLU A 342 -19.29 10.05 -5.29
CA GLU A 342 -19.28 8.65 -4.85
C GLU A 342 -18.12 8.42 -3.88
N THR A 343 -18.43 7.86 -2.71
CA THR A 343 -17.44 7.50 -1.69
C THR A 343 -17.11 6.02 -1.79
N SER A 344 -15.83 5.71 -1.77
CA SER A 344 -15.31 4.34 -1.66
C SER A 344 -14.37 4.23 -0.48
N THR A 345 -14.56 3.18 0.33
CA THR A 345 -13.67 2.84 1.45
C THR A 345 -13.16 1.42 1.25
N TYR A 346 -11.86 1.27 1.21
CA TYR A 346 -11.21 -0.02 1.11
C TYR A 346 -10.10 -0.16 2.15
N MET A 347 -9.84 -1.39 2.51
CA MET A 347 -8.88 -1.77 3.52
C MET A 347 -7.97 -2.85 2.95
N SER A 348 -6.67 -2.64 3.00
CA SER A 348 -5.68 -3.66 2.65
C SER A 348 -5.02 -4.16 3.92
N VAL A 349 -5.16 -5.46 4.16
CA VAL A 349 -4.55 -6.16 5.30
C VAL A 349 -3.31 -6.88 4.81
N SER A 350 -2.21 -6.77 5.54
CA SER A 350 -1.00 -7.54 5.30
C SER A 350 -0.43 -8.07 6.62
N THR A 351 0.02 -9.32 6.60
CA THR A 351 0.59 -10.00 7.76
C THR A 351 2.09 -10.07 7.62
N LYS A 352 2.82 -9.71 8.67
CA LYS A 352 4.28 -9.83 8.73
C LYS A 352 4.70 -10.67 9.93
N THR A 353 5.58 -11.62 9.67
CA THR A 353 6.34 -12.35 10.68
C THR A 353 7.72 -11.71 10.86
N HIS A 354 8.52 -12.19 11.79
CA HIS A 354 9.86 -11.64 12.00
C HIS A 354 10.91 -12.55 11.35
N ALA A 355 11.66 -12.00 10.39
CA ALA A 355 12.65 -12.74 9.59
C ALA A 355 14.12 -12.48 10.01
N GLY A 356 14.36 -11.75 11.08
CA GLY A 356 15.71 -11.43 11.56
C GLY A 356 16.08 -12.19 12.84
N PRO A 357 17.37 -12.21 13.23
CA PRO A 357 17.79 -12.84 14.46
C PRO A 357 17.27 -12.09 15.69
N ILE A 358 16.70 -12.80 16.65
CA ILE A 358 16.30 -12.30 17.96
C ILE A 358 17.33 -12.73 19.00
N HIS A 359 17.92 -11.76 19.68
CA HIS A 359 18.84 -12.01 20.77
C HIS A 359 18.11 -11.93 22.12
N TYR A 360 18.15 -12.99 22.89
CA TYR A 360 17.56 -12.98 24.22
C TYR A 360 18.45 -13.65 25.27
N THR A 361 18.26 -13.29 26.52
CA THR A 361 18.85 -13.98 27.64
C THR A 361 17.76 -14.83 28.29
N ASP A 362 17.94 -16.14 28.31
CA ASP A 362 17.02 -17.07 28.98
C ASP A 362 16.89 -16.68 30.45
N PRO A 363 15.70 -16.25 30.91
CA PRO A 363 15.51 -15.77 32.27
C PRO A 363 15.67 -16.87 33.32
N THR A 364 15.64 -18.15 32.93
CA THR A 364 15.79 -19.29 33.85
C THR A 364 17.25 -19.67 34.09
N THR A 365 18.12 -19.46 33.11
CA THR A 365 19.53 -19.89 33.15
C THR A 365 20.51 -18.74 33.11
N GLY A 366 20.09 -17.56 32.69
CA GLY A 366 20.94 -16.40 32.39
C GLY A 366 21.83 -16.58 31.17
N THR A 367 21.56 -17.59 30.34
CA THR A 367 22.33 -17.87 29.13
C THR A 367 21.82 -17.04 27.96
N ALA A 368 22.75 -16.47 27.18
CA ALA A 368 22.39 -15.76 25.94
C ALA A 368 22.11 -16.74 24.81
N HIS A 369 21.02 -16.49 24.09
CA HIS A 369 20.57 -17.27 22.96
C HIS A 369 20.28 -16.37 21.75
N VAL A 370 20.26 -16.97 20.56
CA VAL A 370 19.86 -16.33 19.31
C VAL A 370 18.83 -17.22 18.63
N ILE A 371 17.72 -16.63 18.25
CA ILE A 371 16.71 -17.24 17.37
C ILE A 371 16.95 -16.66 15.98
N ASP A 372 17.46 -17.46 15.05
CA ASP A 372 17.82 -16.99 13.70
C ASP A 372 16.56 -16.66 12.85
N ASP A 373 15.49 -17.44 13.00
CA ASP A 373 14.19 -17.25 12.37
C ASP A 373 13.08 -17.58 13.38
N LEU A 374 12.30 -16.57 13.76
CA LEU A 374 11.25 -16.73 14.77
C LEU A 374 10.13 -17.65 14.29
N THR A 375 9.78 -17.60 13.01
CA THR A 375 8.68 -18.40 12.47
C THR A 375 9.04 -19.88 12.49
N GLU A 376 10.24 -20.24 12.05
CA GLU A 376 10.71 -21.63 12.11
C GLU A 376 10.91 -22.10 13.57
N TYR A 377 11.44 -21.24 14.44
CA TYR A 377 11.57 -21.54 15.87
C TYR A 377 10.20 -21.82 16.51
N ALA A 378 9.21 -20.96 16.26
CA ALA A 378 7.86 -21.12 16.80
C ALA A 378 7.14 -22.37 16.23
N ARG A 379 7.47 -22.78 15.01
CA ARG A 379 6.91 -23.98 14.37
C ARG A 379 7.23 -25.25 15.16
N GLU A 380 8.37 -25.30 15.83
CA GLU A 380 8.76 -26.44 16.67
C GLU A 380 7.91 -26.57 17.95
N PHE A 381 7.21 -25.50 18.35
CA PHE A 381 6.33 -25.47 19.53
C PHE A 381 4.87 -25.83 19.18
N GLY A 382 4.67 -26.91 18.43
CA GLY A 382 3.36 -27.47 18.13
C GLY A 382 2.81 -28.36 19.26
N PHE A 383 1.80 -29.16 18.95
CA PHE A 383 1.29 -30.16 19.86
C PHE A 383 2.40 -31.20 20.17
N SER A 384 2.58 -31.48 21.46
CA SER A 384 3.39 -32.61 21.91
C SER A 384 2.52 -33.66 22.53
N THR A 385 3.05 -34.91 22.67
CA THR A 385 2.33 -35.97 23.37
C THR A 385 2.09 -35.64 24.82
N ASP A 386 3.02 -34.91 25.48
CA ASP A 386 2.89 -34.50 26.87
C ASP A 386 1.80 -33.46 27.09
N MET A 387 1.70 -32.49 26.17
CA MET A 387 0.60 -31.55 26.14
C MET A 387 -0.76 -32.23 25.89
N LEU A 388 -0.82 -33.13 24.92
CA LEU A 388 -2.03 -33.90 24.64
C LEU A 388 -2.47 -34.77 25.82
N LYS A 389 -1.55 -35.37 26.54
CA LYS A 389 -1.86 -36.12 27.77
C LYS A 389 -2.48 -35.28 28.87
N THR A 390 -2.06 -34.03 28.97
CA THR A 390 -2.57 -33.08 30.00
C THR A 390 -4.05 -32.74 29.71
N VAL A 391 -4.45 -32.51 28.46
CA VAL A 391 -5.81 -32.06 28.08
C VAL A 391 -6.76 -33.19 27.66
N ALA A 392 -6.22 -34.34 27.26
CA ALA A 392 -7.00 -35.40 26.63
C ALA A 392 -8.03 -36.06 27.58
N GLY A 393 -7.75 -36.15 28.89
CA GLY A 393 -8.68 -36.73 29.83
C GLY A 393 -10.02 -36.00 29.86
N ASP A 394 -10.00 -34.71 29.85
CA ASP A 394 -11.20 -33.85 29.88
C ASP A 394 -11.86 -33.78 28.50
N PHE A 395 -11.09 -33.73 27.43
CA PHE A 395 -11.61 -33.85 26.07
C PHE A 395 -12.37 -35.16 25.86
N VAL A 396 -11.80 -36.31 26.27
CA VAL A 396 -12.43 -37.60 26.15
C VAL A 396 -13.74 -37.65 26.95
N LYS A 397 -13.78 -37.13 28.17
CA LYS A 397 -14.99 -37.03 28.97
C LYS A 397 -16.04 -36.14 28.32
N SER A 398 -15.66 -34.98 27.84
CA SER A 398 -16.56 -34.04 27.18
C SER A 398 -17.12 -34.58 25.86
N PHE A 399 -16.24 -35.07 25.01
CA PHE A 399 -16.62 -35.62 23.69
C PHE A 399 -17.52 -36.85 23.79
N PHE A 400 -17.09 -37.84 24.59
CA PHE A 400 -17.89 -39.07 24.74
C PHE A 400 -19.12 -38.86 25.64
N GLY A 401 -19.08 -37.90 26.59
CA GLY A 401 -20.22 -37.52 27.40
C GLY A 401 -21.41 -36.98 26.58
N LYS A 402 -21.17 -36.45 25.40
CA LYS A 402 -22.21 -36.05 24.44
C LYS A 402 -22.96 -37.25 23.84
N TYR A 403 -22.29 -38.38 23.72
CA TYR A 403 -22.85 -39.61 23.09
C TYR A 403 -23.05 -40.76 24.08
N LEU A 404 -22.31 -40.78 25.18
CA LEU A 404 -22.36 -41.82 26.18
C LEU A 404 -22.31 -41.18 27.59
N PRO A 405 -23.02 -41.71 28.61
CA PRO A 405 -22.87 -41.21 29.98
C PRO A 405 -21.40 -41.32 30.44
N ASN A 406 -20.87 -40.28 31.09
CA ASN A 406 -19.45 -40.19 31.49
C ASN A 406 -18.97 -41.37 32.39
N ASP A 407 -19.87 -41.99 33.13
CA ASP A 407 -19.56 -43.12 34.02
C ASP A 407 -19.64 -44.49 33.33
N THR A 408 -19.79 -44.52 32.00
CA THR A 408 -19.83 -45.80 31.28
C THR A 408 -18.45 -46.44 31.23
N TRP A 409 -18.41 -47.78 31.28
CA TRP A 409 -17.16 -48.56 31.26
C TRP A 409 -16.21 -48.23 30.08
N PRO A 410 -16.65 -47.86 28.87
CA PRO A 410 -15.71 -47.47 27.82
C PRO A 410 -14.93 -46.20 28.17
N VAL A 411 -15.61 -45.17 28.63
CA VAL A 411 -15.01 -43.85 28.95
C VAL A 411 -14.01 -43.98 30.09
N THR A 412 -14.39 -44.63 31.20
CA THR A 412 -13.51 -44.82 32.35
C THR A 412 -12.23 -45.62 32.04
N LYS A 413 -12.32 -46.61 31.16
CA LYS A 413 -11.15 -47.40 30.72
C LYS A 413 -10.25 -46.64 29.73
N ILE A 414 -10.80 -45.84 28.84
CA ILE A 414 -10.01 -44.97 27.97
C ILE A 414 -9.26 -43.95 28.79
N VAL A 415 -9.91 -43.26 29.72
CA VAL A 415 -9.28 -42.24 30.56
C VAL A 415 -8.17 -42.86 31.45
N ALA A 416 -8.39 -44.07 31.99
CA ALA A 416 -7.38 -44.73 32.83
C ALA A 416 -6.10 -45.13 32.06
N ASN A 417 -6.13 -45.25 30.74
CA ASN A 417 -5.01 -45.61 29.88
C ASN A 417 -4.63 -44.49 28.89
N ILE A 418 -5.08 -43.27 29.13
CA ILE A 418 -5.01 -42.19 28.17
C ILE A 418 -3.59 -41.85 27.70
N GLY A 419 -2.61 -41.94 28.62
CA GLY A 419 -1.21 -41.66 28.29
C GLY A 419 -0.65 -42.62 27.23
N GLN A 420 -0.85 -43.92 27.41
CA GLN A 420 -0.38 -44.94 26.45
C GLN A 420 -1.14 -44.83 25.12
N ILE A 421 -2.45 -44.54 25.19
CA ILE A 421 -3.27 -44.38 24.00
C ILE A 421 -2.75 -43.18 23.17
N ILE A 422 -2.41 -42.08 23.78
CA ILE A 422 -1.87 -40.91 23.09
C ILE A 422 -0.54 -41.23 22.44
N ASP A 423 0.39 -41.86 23.14
CA ASP A 423 1.69 -42.21 22.58
C ASP A 423 1.56 -43.14 21.37
N ASP A 424 0.73 -44.20 21.46
CA ASP A 424 0.53 -45.17 20.38
C ASP A 424 -0.27 -44.57 19.21
N VAL A 425 -1.23 -43.66 19.44
CA VAL A 425 -2.02 -42.94 18.42
C VAL A 425 -1.15 -41.91 17.72
N ALA A 426 -0.39 -41.09 18.43
CA ALA A 426 0.50 -40.10 17.87
C ALA A 426 1.51 -40.73 16.88
N ALA A 427 2.01 -41.92 17.19
CA ALA A 427 2.97 -42.68 16.38
C ALA A 427 2.36 -43.43 15.19
N VAL A 428 1.07 -43.24 14.85
CA VAL A 428 0.46 -43.90 13.68
C VAL A 428 1.11 -43.41 12.39
N PRO A 429 1.72 -44.28 11.57
CA PRO A 429 2.43 -43.83 10.37
C PRO A 429 1.47 -43.26 9.31
N ILE A 430 1.83 -42.15 8.70
CA ILE A 430 1.12 -41.54 7.58
C ILE A 430 1.86 -41.82 6.27
N ALA A 431 3.00 -41.17 6.01
CA ALA A 431 3.85 -41.37 4.84
C ALA A 431 5.23 -40.71 5.06
N ASP A 432 6.24 -41.08 4.30
CA ASP A 432 7.57 -40.47 4.25
C ASP A 432 8.25 -40.33 5.64
N GLY A 433 8.01 -41.28 6.53
CA GLY A 433 8.53 -41.29 7.90
C GLY A 433 7.81 -40.33 8.87
N LYS A 434 6.73 -39.69 8.43
CA LYS A 434 5.85 -38.83 9.22
C LYS A 434 4.73 -39.63 9.87
N ASP A 435 4.29 -39.22 11.04
CA ASP A 435 3.24 -39.85 11.83
C ASP A 435 1.98 -38.96 11.97
N LEU A 436 1.02 -39.44 12.76
CA LEU A 436 -0.25 -38.74 12.93
C LEU A 436 -0.07 -37.44 13.73
N LEU A 437 0.90 -37.36 14.63
CA LEU A 437 1.20 -36.10 15.36
C LEU A 437 1.78 -35.05 14.41
N ASP A 438 2.70 -35.44 13.53
CA ASP A 438 3.21 -34.59 12.45
C ASP A 438 2.06 -34.06 11.58
N PHE A 439 1.15 -34.95 11.19
CA PHE A 439 -0.01 -34.60 10.35
C PHE A 439 -0.96 -33.61 11.06
N ALA A 440 -1.28 -33.88 12.33
CA ALA A 440 -2.15 -32.99 13.10
C ALA A 440 -1.50 -31.59 13.30
N ASN A 441 -0.19 -31.57 13.59
CA ASN A 441 0.57 -30.33 13.73
C ASN A 441 0.58 -29.54 12.42
N TRP A 442 0.78 -30.21 11.29
CA TRP A 442 0.78 -29.56 9.99
C TRP A 442 -0.57 -28.90 9.69
N ILE A 443 -1.69 -29.61 9.85
CA ILE A 443 -3.05 -29.09 9.63
C ILE A 443 -3.33 -27.87 10.55
N TYR A 444 -2.94 -28.00 11.83
CA TYR A 444 -3.12 -26.93 12.80
C TYR A 444 -2.29 -25.70 12.46
N GLN A 445 -1.03 -25.87 12.03
CA GLN A 445 -0.15 -24.79 11.63
C GLN A 445 -0.63 -24.08 10.37
N CYS A 446 -1.25 -24.79 9.42
CA CYS A 446 -1.90 -24.15 8.27
C CYS A 446 -2.99 -23.16 8.72
N ASN A 447 -3.87 -23.60 9.61
CA ASN A 447 -4.93 -22.75 10.15
C ASN A 447 -4.35 -21.55 10.93
N LEU A 448 -3.32 -21.75 11.76
CA LEU A 448 -2.70 -20.65 12.50
C LEU A 448 -2.03 -19.61 11.60
N ALA A 449 -1.48 -20.02 10.46
CA ALA A 449 -0.73 -19.15 9.56
C ALA A 449 -1.58 -18.53 8.45
N GLY A 450 -2.87 -18.89 8.31
CA GLY A 450 -3.68 -18.53 7.14
C GLY A 450 -3.08 -19.04 5.83
N GLU A 451 -2.49 -20.24 5.86
CA GLU A 451 -1.88 -20.93 4.71
C GLU A 451 -2.76 -22.11 4.25
N ASP A 452 -4.05 -21.90 4.23
CA ASP A 452 -5.09 -22.90 3.99
C ASP A 452 -5.61 -22.89 2.53
N ASP A 453 -4.68 -22.82 1.60
CA ASP A 453 -4.96 -22.84 0.14
C ASP A 453 -5.23 -24.24 -0.44
N GLY A 454 -5.22 -25.29 0.39
CA GLY A 454 -5.45 -26.68 -0.01
C GLY A 454 -4.28 -27.32 -0.75
N ASN A 455 -3.12 -26.68 -0.82
CA ASN A 455 -1.94 -27.24 -1.47
C ASN A 455 -1.15 -28.15 -0.52
N TYR A 456 -1.56 -29.38 -0.43
CA TYR A 456 -0.93 -30.35 0.47
C TYR A 456 0.40 -30.89 -0.05
N PRO A 457 1.46 -30.97 0.79
CA PRO A 457 2.59 -31.84 0.52
C PRO A 457 2.15 -33.29 0.32
N ALA A 458 2.88 -34.06 -0.46
CA ALA A 458 2.48 -35.45 -0.83
C ALA A 458 2.18 -36.35 0.38
N TRP A 459 2.94 -36.22 1.46
CA TRP A 459 2.73 -36.96 2.70
C TRP A 459 1.46 -36.55 3.45
N VAL A 460 1.10 -35.24 3.42
CA VAL A 460 -0.14 -34.73 4.02
C VAL A 460 -1.33 -35.18 3.18
N GLN A 461 -1.24 -35.11 1.84
CA GLN A 461 -2.26 -35.62 0.94
C GLN A 461 -2.55 -37.11 1.24
N SER A 462 -1.50 -37.91 1.52
CA SER A 462 -1.65 -39.31 1.94
C SER A 462 -2.47 -39.44 3.24
N GLY A 463 -2.21 -38.57 4.23
CA GLY A 463 -3.00 -38.53 5.47
C GLY A 463 -4.46 -38.17 5.24
N VAL A 464 -4.74 -37.18 4.39
CA VAL A 464 -6.09 -36.79 3.98
C VAL A 464 -6.82 -37.94 3.29
N ASP A 465 -6.15 -38.64 2.38
CA ASP A 465 -6.72 -39.79 1.66
C ASP A 465 -7.00 -40.97 2.59
N GLN A 466 -6.09 -41.26 3.54
CA GLN A 466 -6.31 -42.26 4.57
C GLN A 466 -7.50 -41.90 5.48
N LEU A 467 -7.65 -40.65 5.81
CA LEU A 467 -8.79 -40.14 6.58
C LEU A 467 -10.07 -40.27 5.79
N LYS A 468 -10.13 -39.78 4.54
CA LYS A 468 -11.30 -39.88 3.65
C LYS A 468 -11.77 -41.33 3.39
N SER A 469 -10.82 -42.25 3.30
CA SER A 469 -11.16 -43.68 3.16
C SER A 469 -11.61 -44.36 4.46
N GLY A 470 -11.40 -43.70 5.60
CA GLY A 470 -11.64 -44.25 6.94
C GLY A 470 -10.54 -45.19 7.45
N ALA A 471 -9.45 -45.35 6.69
CA ALA A 471 -8.34 -46.24 7.07
C ALA A 471 -7.58 -45.73 8.30
N LEU A 472 -7.36 -44.41 8.37
CA LEU A 472 -6.71 -43.79 9.51
C LEU A 472 -7.54 -43.96 10.80
N LEU A 473 -8.84 -43.72 10.73
CA LEU A 473 -9.75 -43.91 11.87
C LEU A 473 -9.78 -45.37 12.35
N ASP A 474 -9.72 -46.34 11.44
CA ASP A 474 -9.64 -47.77 11.80
C ASP A 474 -8.36 -48.08 12.59
N GLN A 475 -7.23 -47.53 12.20
CA GLN A 475 -5.95 -47.69 12.92
C GLN A 475 -6.05 -47.10 14.34
N VAL A 476 -6.53 -45.87 14.46
CA VAL A 476 -6.71 -45.19 15.76
C VAL A 476 -7.67 -45.98 16.66
N LEU A 477 -8.82 -46.38 16.15
CA LEU A 477 -9.80 -47.16 16.94
C LEU A 477 -9.27 -48.52 17.37
N ASN A 478 -8.43 -49.17 16.56
CA ASN A 478 -7.78 -50.42 16.94
C ASN A 478 -6.76 -50.21 18.07
N ILE A 479 -6.03 -49.12 18.07
CA ILE A 479 -5.09 -48.75 19.14
C ILE A 479 -5.89 -48.44 20.41
N VAL A 480 -6.88 -47.56 20.38
CA VAL A 480 -7.73 -47.25 21.53
C VAL A 480 -8.36 -48.51 22.13
N ALA A 481 -8.87 -49.41 21.28
CA ALA A 481 -9.46 -50.63 21.77
C ALA A 481 -8.44 -51.61 22.37
N LYS A 482 -7.22 -51.70 21.79
CA LYS A 482 -6.11 -52.53 22.30
C LYS A 482 -5.64 -52.02 23.66
N ASP A 483 -5.39 -50.73 23.76
CA ASP A 483 -4.73 -50.13 24.95
C ASP A 483 -5.72 -49.95 26.12
N ALA A 484 -6.95 -49.58 25.83
CA ALA A 484 -7.98 -49.44 26.87
C ALA A 484 -8.51 -50.81 27.39
N PHE A 485 -8.61 -51.85 26.52
CA PHE A 485 -9.35 -53.07 26.84
C PHE A 485 -8.55 -54.35 26.70
N GLY A 486 -7.35 -54.32 26.18
CA GLY A 486 -6.51 -55.48 25.89
C GLY A 486 -7.00 -56.31 24.68
N ARG A 487 -6.06 -56.71 23.82
CA ARG A 487 -6.36 -57.55 22.60
C ARG A 487 -7.10 -58.79 22.92
N GLY A 488 -8.14 -59.13 22.19
CA GLY A 488 -8.90 -60.38 22.30
C GLY A 488 -9.84 -60.48 23.52
N SER A 489 -9.98 -59.41 24.30
CA SER A 489 -10.96 -59.38 25.38
C SER A 489 -12.41 -59.25 24.82
N VAL A 490 -13.38 -59.69 25.62
CA VAL A 490 -14.80 -59.50 25.30
C VAL A 490 -15.15 -58.00 25.21
N LEU A 491 -14.48 -57.17 26.00
CA LEU A 491 -14.65 -55.73 26.01
C LEU A 491 -14.11 -55.09 24.73
N PHE A 492 -12.97 -55.54 24.24
CA PHE A 492 -12.40 -55.14 22.94
C PHE A 492 -13.41 -55.39 21.80
N THR A 493 -13.96 -56.59 21.68
CA THR A 493 -14.93 -56.95 20.66
C THR A 493 -16.23 -56.15 20.77
N LYS A 494 -16.69 -55.90 22.00
CA LYS A 494 -17.87 -55.05 22.26
C LYS A 494 -17.65 -53.62 21.87
N PHE A 495 -16.51 -53.02 22.21
CA PHE A 495 -16.13 -51.66 21.87
C PHE A 495 -16.06 -51.51 20.35
N GLN A 496 -15.32 -52.37 19.66
CA GLN A 496 -15.26 -52.33 18.19
C GLN A 496 -16.65 -52.47 17.55
N GLY A 497 -17.50 -53.37 18.03
CA GLY A 497 -18.86 -53.56 17.51
C GLY A 497 -19.78 -52.37 17.72
N LEU A 498 -19.66 -51.70 18.85
CA LEU A 498 -20.41 -50.48 19.17
C LEU A 498 -19.97 -49.33 18.28
N PHE A 499 -18.66 -49.10 18.17
CA PHE A 499 -18.09 -48.01 17.40
C PHE A 499 -18.36 -48.17 15.91
N THR A 500 -18.11 -49.34 15.33
CA THR A 500 -18.33 -49.64 13.91
C THR A 500 -19.80 -49.47 13.48
N ARG A 501 -20.73 -49.81 14.38
CA ARG A 501 -22.16 -49.77 14.06
C ARG A 501 -22.81 -48.41 14.20
N TYR A 502 -22.40 -47.57 15.12
CA TYR A 502 -23.15 -46.37 15.51
C TYR A 502 -22.37 -45.05 15.33
N LEU A 503 -21.03 -45.04 15.34
CA LEU A 503 -20.24 -43.83 15.44
C LEU A 503 -19.19 -43.65 14.32
N LYS A 504 -18.73 -44.72 13.69
CA LYS A 504 -17.60 -44.68 12.77
C LYS A 504 -17.80 -43.71 11.59
N SER A 505 -18.94 -43.74 10.90
CA SER A 505 -19.17 -42.88 9.74
C SER A 505 -19.33 -41.43 10.17
N GLN A 506 -20.06 -41.15 11.26
CA GLN A 506 -20.29 -39.81 11.74
C GLN A 506 -18.98 -39.18 12.25
N LEU A 507 -18.15 -39.95 12.98
CA LEU A 507 -16.86 -39.48 13.45
C LEU A 507 -15.88 -39.24 12.31
N ASN A 508 -15.84 -40.16 11.33
CA ASN A 508 -14.99 -40.00 10.15
C ASN A 508 -15.39 -38.77 9.33
N ASP A 509 -16.69 -38.58 9.09
CA ASP A 509 -17.21 -37.41 8.39
C ASP A 509 -16.89 -36.10 9.12
N LEU A 510 -16.95 -36.09 10.47
CA LEU A 510 -16.57 -34.97 11.27
C LEU A 510 -15.06 -34.67 11.18
N LEU A 511 -14.22 -35.70 11.31
CA LEU A 511 -12.76 -35.56 11.23
C LEU A 511 -12.31 -35.06 9.84
N VAL A 512 -12.93 -35.58 8.78
CA VAL A 512 -12.69 -35.08 7.42
C VAL A 512 -13.06 -33.62 7.29
N LYS A 513 -14.21 -33.21 7.84
CA LYS A 513 -14.64 -31.80 7.84
C LYS A 513 -13.67 -30.92 8.63
N ILE A 514 -13.22 -31.35 9.79
CA ILE A 514 -12.23 -30.61 10.60
C ILE A 514 -10.96 -30.39 9.78
N VAL A 515 -10.36 -31.45 9.28
CA VAL A 515 -9.10 -31.38 8.54
C VAL A 515 -9.25 -30.51 7.29
N VAL A 516 -10.33 -30.68 6.53
CA VAL A 516 -10.55 -29.90 5.29
C VAL A 516 -10.83 -28.43 5.61
N SER A 517 -11.67 -28.11 6.59
CA SER A 517 -12.01 -26.72 6.90
C SER A 517 -10.87 -25.94 7.58
N MET A 518 -9.94 -26.60 8.28
CA MET A 518 -8.74 -25.99 8.85
C MET A 518 -7.57 -25.88 7.87
N SER A 519 -7.68 -26.41 6.67
CA SER A 519 -6.62 -26.42 5.66
C SER A 519 -7.08 -25.96 4.28
N VAL A 520 -8.35 -25.59 4.13
CA VAL A 520 -8.95 -25.00 2.93
C VAL A 520 -9.92 -23.91 3.36
N ASP A 521 -9.53 -22.68 3.23
CA ASP A 521 -10.43 -21.55 3.47
C ASP A 521 -11.48 -21.47 2.34
N ASN A 522 -12.75 -21.60 2.74
CA ASN A 522 -13.91 -21.47 1.86
C ASN A 522 -14.69 -20.17 2.10
N ASN A 523 -14.31 -19.40 3.12
CA ASN A 523 -15.05 -18.23 3.56
C ASN A 523 -14.53 -16.95 2.93
N CYS A 524 -13.25 -16.63 3.11
CA CYS A 524 -12.65 -15.39 2.63
C CYS A 524 -11.16 -15.56 2.31
N PRO A 525 -10.77 -16.36 1.30
CA PRO A 525 -9.39 -16.75 1.05
C PRO A 525 -8.42 -15.57 0.87
N ASP A 526 -7.12 -15.83 1.05
CA ASP A 526 -6.02 -14.85 1.06
C ASP A 526 -5.86 -14.06 2.37
N ASP A 527 -5.98 -14.74 3.51
CA ASP A 527 -6.00 -14.18 4.87
C ASP A 527 -4.80 -13.34 5.25
N ASN A 528 -3.63 -13.71 4.75
CA ASN A 528 -2.38 -13.03 5.07
C ASN A 528 -2.25 -11.68 4.40
N ASP A 529 -2.80 -11.56 3.17
CA ASP A 529 -2.67 -10.38 2.34
C ASP A 529 -3.94 -10.18 1.53
N LYS A 530 -4.86 -9.35 2.01
CA LYS A 530 -6.14 -9.13 1.35
C LYS A 530 -6.53 -7.68 1.27
N THR A 531 -7.15 -7.30 0.16
CA THR A 531 -7.81 -6.00 0.03
C THR A 531 -9.31 -6.17 -0.07
N ILE A 532 -10.06 -5.50 0.80
CA ILE A 532 -11.51 -5.56 0.90
C ILE A 532 -12.15 -4.20 0.68
N LEU A 533 -13.30 -4.18 0.03
CA LEU A 533 -14.14 -3.01 -0.15
C LEU A 533 -15.16 -2.95 0.99
N LEU A 534 -15.03 -1.95 1.87
CA LEU A 534 -15.93 -1.74 3.01
C LEU A 534 -17.15 -0.88 2.65
N GLU A 535 -16.96 0.13 1.79
CA GLU A 535 -18.02 1.02 1.30
C GLU A 535 -17.79 1.32 -0.19
N GLY A 536 -18.83 1.39 -0.99
CA GLY A 536 -18.77 1.70 -2.41
C GLY A 536 -19.39 0.61 -3.29
N SER A 537 -19.19 0.74 -4.61
CA SER A 537 -19.74 -0.22 -5.59
C SER A 537 -18.72 -1.29 -5.98
N SER A 538 -19.09 -2.54 -5.91
CA SER A 538 -18.29 -3.65 -6.46
C SER A 538 -18.02 -3.52 -7.97
N ALA A 539 -18.79 -2.71 -8.67
CA ALA A 539 -18.55 -2.36 -10.08
C ALA A 539 -17.24 -1.59 -10.30
N GLN A 540 -16.67 -0.98 -9.27
CA GLN A 540 -15.37 -0.29 -9.32
C GLN A 540 -14.17 -1.24 -9.14
N VAL A 541 -14.39 -2.45 -8.64
CA VAL A 541 -13.33 -3.43 -8.42
C VAL A 541 -13.00 -4.15 -9.73
N ARG A 542 -11.73 -4.20 -10.07
CA ARG A 542 -11.18 -4.94 -11.22
C ARG A 542 -10.01 -5.80 -10.76
N LEU A 543 -9.76 -6.88 -11.49
CA LEU A 543 -8.56 -7.69 -11.30
C LEU A 543 -7.53 -7.28 -12.36
N LEU A 544 -6.37 -6.81 -11.93
CA LEU A 544 -5.26 -6.48 -12.81
C LEU A 544 -4.20 -7.59 -12.78
N PRO A 545 -3.69 -7.99 -13.95
CA PRO A 545 -2.54 -8.89 -14.01
C PRO A 545 -1.29 -8.27 -13.39
N VAL A 546 -0.61 -9.04 -12.55
CA VAL A 546 0.73 -8.74 -12.01
C VAL A 546 1.65 -9.85 -12.52
N THR A 547 2.58 -9.49 -13.39
CA THR A 547 3.44 -10.48 -14.07
C THR A 547 4.91 -10.21 -13.80
N GLY A 548 5.67 -11.26 -13.60
CA GLY A 548 7.12 -11.24 -13.46
C GLY A 548 7.68 -12.54 -14.01
N SER A 549 8.41 -13.31 -13.22
CA SER A 549 8.82 -14.68 -13.57
C SER A 549 7.62 -15.64 -13.64
N SER A 550 6.53 -15.30 -12.96
CA SER A 550 5.23 -15.97 -13.06
C SER A 550 4.08 -14.95 -13.08
N ALA A 551 2.84 -15.40 -13.11
CA ALA A 551 1.65 -14.55 -13.15
C ALA A 551 0.92 -14.58 -11.81
N ALA A 552 0.50 -13.40 -11.36
CA ALA A 552 -0.40 -13.18 -10.23
C ALA A 552 -1.48 -12.17 -10.65
N VAL A 553 -2.44 -11.91 -9.77
CA VAL A 553 -3.45 -10.87 -9.96
C VAL A 553 -3.54 -10.00 -8.71
N THR A 554 -3.90 -8.73 -8.89
CA THR A 554 -4.21 -7.83 -7.80
C THR A 554 -5.56 -7.17 -8.01
N GLN A 555 -6.23 -6.82 -6.93
CA GLN A 555 -7.44 -6.01 -7.01
C GLN A 555 -7.07 -4.55 -7.22
N ALA A 556 -7.77 -3.90 -8.13
CA ALA A 556 -7.68 -2.47 -8.37
C ALA A 556 -9.05 -1.81 -8.19
N TYR A 557 -9.05 -0.64 -7.59
CA TYR A 557 -10.23 0.21 -7.47
C TYR A 557 -10.15 1.30 -8.53
N VAL A 558 -11.06 1.23 -9.52
CA VAL A 558 -11.04 2.10 -10.69
C VAL A 558 -12.06 3.21 -10.54
N GLN A 559 -11.58 4.45 -10.51
CA GLN A 559 -12.41 5.66 -10.51
C GLN A 559 -11.99 6.54 -11.69
N GLY A 560 -12.85 6.67 -12.69
CA GLY A 560 -12.51 7.34 -13.95
C GLY A 560 -11.38 6.61 -14.67
N SER A 561 -10.28 7.29 -14.95
CA SER A 561 -9.06 6.72 -15.54
C SER A 561 -7.94 6.44 -14.51
N THR A 562 -8.28 6.45 -13.22
CA THR A 562 -7.31 6.14 -12.14
C THR A 562 -7.63 4.79 -11.53
N ALA A 563 -6.62 3.94 -11.43
CA ALA A 563 -6.67 2.65 -10.76
C ALA A 563 -5.81 2.69 -9.48
N THR A 564 -6.42 2.49 -8.33
CA THR A 564 -5.69 2.35 -7.06
C THR A 564 -5.44 0.87 -6.78
N VAL A 565 -4.19 0.52 -6.53
CA VAL A 565 -3.70 -0.85 -6.38
C VAL A 565 -2.91 -1.00 -5.09
N PHE A 566 -3.17 -2.08 -4.36
CA PHE A 566 -2.36 -2.51 -3.22
C PHE A 566 -1.57 -3.75 -3.63
N LEU A 567 -0.25 -3.60 -3.79
CA LEU A 567 0.62 -4.74 -4.07
C LEU A 567 1.02 -5.41 -2.76
N THR A 568 0.49 -6.60 -2.54
CA THR A 568 0.80 -7.37 -1.34
C THR A 568 2.10 -8.15 -1.49
N SER A 569 2.72 -8.49 -0.37
CA SER A 569 3.95 -9.30 -0.35
C SER A 569 3.72 -10.68 -1.00
N ARG A 570 2.55 -11.30 -0.80
CA ARG A 570 2.18 -12.59 -1.41
C ARG A 570 2.12 -12.49 -2.93
N GLN A 571 1.40 -11.51 -3.46
CA GLN A 571 1.28 -11.28 -4.91
C GLN A 571 2.65 -11.06 -5.56
N LEU A 572 3.51 -10.26 -4.93
CA LEU A 572 4.84 -9.97 -5.43
C LEU A 572 5.76 -11.22 -5.37
N ARG A 573 5.74 -11.98 -4.28
CA ARG A 573 6.45 -13.26 -4.21
C ARG A 573 5.95 -14.25 -5.25
N ALA A 574 4.63 -14.33 -5.47
CA ALA A 574 4.04 -15.16 -6.51
C ALA A 574 4.50 -14.71 -7.90
N ALA A 575 4.46 -13.41 -8.21
CA ALA A 575 4.91 -12.85 -9.48
C ALA A 575 6.42 -13.04 -9.71
N THR A 576 7.25 -12.95 -8.68
CA THR A 576 8.71 -13.15 -8.77
C THR A 576 9.12 -14.62 -8.68
N ASN A 577 8.20 -15.53 -8.39
CA ASN A 577 8.48 -16.93 -8.04
C ASN A 577 9.51 -17.03 -6.90
N ALA A 578 9.39 -16.15 -5.89
CA ALA A 578 10.29 -15.95 -4.77
C ALA A 578 11.78 -15.69 -5.14
N GLN A 579 12.05 -15.26 -6.39
CA GLN A 579 13.39 -14.91 -6.86
C GLN A 579 13.63 -13.41 -6.73
N SER A 580 14.71 -13.02 -6.07
CA SER A 580 15.13 -11.62 -6.04
C SER A 580 15.69 -11.18 -7.40
N GLY A 581 15.59 -9.88 -7.71
CA GLY A 581 16.11 -9.31 -8.95
C GLY A 581 15.15 -9.36 -10.14
N ALA A 582 13.91 -9.79 -9.94
CA ALA A 582 12.89 -9.84 -10.99
C ALA A 582 12.33 -8.44 -11.30
N THR A 583 11.92 -8.24 -12.56
CA THR A 583 11.05 -7.13 -12.95
C THR A 583 9.60 -7.58 -12.79
N VAL A 584 8.78 -6.77 -12.12
CA VAL A 584 7.36 -7.01 -11.93
C VAL A 584 6.55 -5.96 -12.68
N THR A 585 5.56 -6.38 -13.47
CA THR A 585 4.69 -5.50 -14.25
C THR A 585 3.26 -5.56 -13.73
N VAL A 586 2.70 -4.41 -13.35
CA VAL A 586 1.27 -4.19 -13.10
C VAL A 586 0.63 -3.74 -14.39
N ASN A 587 -0.30 -4.53 -14.93
CA ASN A 587 -0.95 -4.23 -16.21
C ASN A 587 -2.32 -3.58 -15.99
N ALA A 588 -2.44 -2.29 -16.29
CA ALA A 588 -3.65 -1.47 -16.22
C ALA A 588 -4.16 -1.00 -17.60
N THR A 589 -4.03 -1.84 -18.63
CA THR A 589 -4.54 -1.57 -19.98
C THR A 589 -5.99 -2.02 -20.16
N ASP A 590 -6.49 -2.91 -19.29
CA ASP A 590 -7.88 -3.36 -19.23
C ASP A 590 -8.29 -3.57 -17.76
N PRO A 591 -9.07 -2.69 -17.14
CA PRO A 591 -9.62 -1.47 -17.71
C PRO A 591 -8.55 -0.40 -18.01
N VAL A 592 -8.84 0.41 -19.01
CA VAL A 592 -7.91 1.46 -19.45
C VAL A 592 -7.69 2.49 -18.34
N ALA A 593 -6.46 2.55 -17.83
CA ALA A 593 -6.05 3.54 -16.86
C ALA A 593 -4.94 4.46 -17.43
N ASP A 594 -5.04 5.73 -17.08
CA ASP A 594 -4.02 6.75 -17.38
C ASP A 594 -3.09 6.96 -16.17
N THR A 595 -3.57 6.58 -15.01
CA THR A 595 -2.85 6.68 -13.73
C THR A 595 -3.07 5.43 -12.89
N VAL A 596 -2.00 4.89 -12.33
CA VAL A 596 -2.04 3.86 -11.28
C VAL A 596 -1.48 4.46 -10.00
N ILE A 597 -2.25 4.38 -8.94
CA ILE A 597 -1.78 4.70 -7.58
C ILE A 597 -1.35 3.39 -6.93
N LEU A 598 -0.07 3.26 -6.66
CA LEU A 598 0.51 2.21 -5.83
C LEU A 598 0.34 2.64 -4.38
N ALA A 599 -0.70 2.15 -3.76
CA ALA A 599 -1.17 2.65 -2.48
C ALA A 599 -0.43 2.05 -1.28
N GLY A 600 -0.33 2.81 -0.21
CA GLY A 600 0.15 2.39 1.08
C GLY A 600 1.52 1.71 1.03
N ARG A 601 1.58 0.46 1.50
CA ARG A 601 2.83 -0.33 1.60
C ARG A 601 3.31 -0.97 0.30
N SER A 602 2.69 -0.67 -0.86
CA SER A 602 3.05 -1.31 -2.14
C SER A 602 4.54 -1.23 -2.46
N ILE A 603 5.17 -0.07 -2.24
CA ILE A 603 6.62 0.12 -2.47
C ILE A 603 7.45 -0.66 -1.43
N ALA A 604 7.06 -0.63 -0.16
CA ALA A 604 7.73 -1.40 0.89
C ALA A 604 7.69 -2.91 0.59
N ASN A 605 6.54 -3.41 0.16
CA ASN A 605 6.35 -4.80 -0.19
C ASN A 605 7.18 -5.19 -1.43
N ALA A 606 7.26 -4.32 -2.46
CA ALA A 606 8.09 -4.55 -3.64
C ALA A 606 9.59 -4.66 -3.28
N ARG A 607 10.08 -3.77 -2.41
CA ARG A 607 11.46 -3.83 -1.91
C ARG A 607 11.72 -5.09 -1.08
N SER A 608 10.81 -5.43 -0.18
CA SER A 608 10.93 -6.64 0.67
C SER A 608 10.88 -7.93 -0.16
N ALA A 609 10.15 -7.95 -1.28
CA ALA A 609 10.12 -9.06 -2.23
C ALA A 609 11.35 -9.10 -3.16
N GLY A 610 12.31 -8.17 -3.03
CA GLY A 610 13.52 -8.11 -3.85
C GLY A 610 13.26 -7.76 -5.31
N VAL A 611 12.20 -7.00 -5.61
CA VAL A 611 11.87 -6.53 -6.96
C VAL A 611 12.95 -5.57 -7.44
N ALA A 612 13.59 -5.88 -8.58
CA ALA A 612 14.63 -5.03 -9.18
C ALA A 612 14.06 -3.87 -9.97
N ALA A 613 12.90 -4.05 -10.59
CA ALA A 613 12.16 -2.99 -11.26
C ALA A 613 10.66 -3.24 -11.19
N LEU A 614 9.90 -2.19 -10.92
CA LEU A 614 8.44 -2.21 -10.96
C LEU A 614 7.98 -1.45 -12.21
N GLN A 615 7.27 -2.14 -13.07
CA GLN A 615 6.68 -1.58 -14.29
C GLN A 615 5.19 -1.39 -14.11
N VAL A 616 4.68 -0.25 -14.55
CA VAL A 616 3.25 0.04 -14.64
C VAL A 616 2.90 0.21 -16.11
N GLN A 617 2.15 -0.74 -16.65
CA GLN A 617 1.69 -0.70 -18.02
C GLN A 617 0.33 0.00 -18.08
N LEU A 618 0.30 1.14 -18.76
CA LEU A 618 -0.84 2.03 -18.92
C LEU A 618 -1.28 2.06 -20.41
N ALA A 619 -2.42 2.71 -20.69
CA ALA A 619 -2.93 2.78 -22.04
C ALA A 619 -1.96 3.43 -23.05
N ALA A 620 -1.21 4.45 -22.62
CA ALA A 620 -0.27 5.18 -23.47
C ALA A 620 1.12 4.52 -23.57
N GLY A 621 1.44 3.51 -22.74
CA GLY A 621 2.75 2.85 -22.68
C GLY A 621 3.10 2.34 -21.30
N THR A 622 4.37 2.22 -21.00
CA THR A 622 4.86 1.66 -19.73
C THR A 622 5.74 2.66 -18.99
N VAL A 623 5.56 2.79 -17.69
CA VAL A 623 6.49 3.51 -16.80
C VAL A 623 7.23 2.49 -15.95
N THR A 624 8.55 2.60 -15.87
CA THR A 624 9.43 1.70 -15.11
C THR A 624 10.11 2.48 -14.00
N LEU A 625 10.00 1.97 -12.78
CA LEU A 625 10.76 2.39 -11.60
C LEU A 625 11.80 1.30 -11.33
N ASP A 626 13.09 1.61 -11.44
CA ASP A 626 14.14 0.66 -11.12
C ASP A 626 14.46 0.61 -9.62
N SER A 627 15.44 -0.18 -9.22
CA SER A 627 15.84 -0.36 -7.82
C SER A 627 16.24 0.96 -7.13
N ASP A 628 16.84 1.89 -7.87
CA ASP A 628 17.27 3.19 -7.31
C ASP A 628 16.07 4.11 -7.09
N ALA A 629 15.11 4.11 -8.03
CA ALA A 629 13.83 4.79 -7.84
C ALA A 629 13.06 4.21 -6.65
N LEU A 630 12.92 2.88 -6.58
CA LEU A 630 12.24 2.21 -5.46
C LEU A 630 12.92 2.49 -4.12
N ALA A 631 14.25 2.65 -4.10
CA ALA A 631 15.00 2.99 -2.89
C ALA A 631 14.79 4.44 -2.44
N ALA A 632 14.57 5.35 -3.38
CA ALA A 632 14.38 6.78 -3.11
C ALA A 632 12.95 7.13 -2.63
N LEU A 633 11.96 6.29 -2.97
CA LEU A 633 10.56 6.52 -2.62
C LEU A 633 10.27 6.23 -1.14
N ASP A 634 9.38 7.00 -0.53
CA ASP A 634 8.89 6.73 0.82
C ASP A 634 8.09 5.42 0.83
N LEU A 635 8.42 4.54 1.78
CA LEU A 635 7.89 3.17 1.85
C LEU A 635 6.40 3.09 2.21
N HIS A 636 5.85 4.18 2.71
CA HIS A 636 4.53 4.19 3.33
C HIS A 636 3.58 5.22 2.72
N LYS A 637 4.01 5.84 1.62
CA LYS A 637 3.21 6.83 0.91
C LYS A 637 2.69 6.28 -0.41
N ASP A 638 1.64 6.92 -0.90
CA ASP A 638 1.09 6.60 -2.20
C ASP A 638 1.97 7.12 -3.31
N VAL A 639 2.23 6.24 -4.25
CA VAL A 639 3.00 6.56 -5.45
C VAL A 639 2.06 6.53 -6.66
N ALA A 640 1.72 7.69 -7.19
CA ALA A 640 0.93 7.78 -8.41
C ALA A 640 1.86 7.79 -9.63
N VAL A 641 1.64 6.83 -10.51
CA VAL A 641 2.36 6.66 -11.77
C VAL A 641 1.40 6.98 -12.90
N SER A 642 1.67 8.04 -13.66
CA SER A 642 0.84 8.48 -14.77
C SER A 642 1.58 8.49 -16.09
N LEU A 643 0.89 8.13 -17.17
CA LEU A 643 1.37 8.26 -18.52
C LEU A 643 0.18 8.52 -19.46
N THR A 644 0.15 9.72 -20.04
CA THR A 644 -0.92 10.16 -20.94
C THR A 644 -0.36 10.69 -22.24
N GLY A 645 -1.18 10.72 -23.27
CA GLY A 645 -0.91 11.56 -24.41
C GLY A 645 -0.92 13.05 -24.01
N ALA A 646 -0.10 13.86 -24.63
CA ALA A 646 -0.02 15.28 -24.36
C ALA A 646 -0.52 16.14 -25.52
N SER A 647 -0.96 17.36 -25.21
CA SER A 647 -1.24 18.40 -26.17
C SER A 647 -0.24 19.56 -26.02
N LEU A 648 0.08 20.22 -27.14
CA LEU A 648 1.04 21.31 -27.14
C LEU A 648 0.32 22.65 -27.01
N ASN A 649 0.85 23.54 -26.18
CA ASN A 649 0.49 24.95 -26.20
C ASN A 649 1.13 25.66 -27.42
N ALA A 650 0.78 26.94 -27.64
CA ALA A 650 1.26 27.68 -28.80
C ALA A 650 2.80 27.86 -28.82
N ALA A 651 3.45 28.00 -27.66
CA ALA A 651 4.90 28.13 -27.58
C ALA A 651 5.61 26.81 -27.90
N GLN A 652 5.10 25.71 -27.37
CA GLN A 652 5.59 24.36 -27.65
C GLN A 652 5.38 23.95 -29.12
N GLN A 653 4.24 24.33 -29.72
CA GLN A 653 3.98 24.12 -31.16
C GLN A 653 5.00 24.86 -32.02
N ARG A 654 5.31 26.13 -31.70
CA ARG A 654 6.36 26.88 -32.37
C ARG A 654 7.75 26.24 -32.19
N ALA A 655 8.04 25.75 -31.01
CA ALA A 655 9.32 25.12 -30.73
C ALA A 655 9.54 23.85 -31.56
N LEU A 656 8.48 23.05 -31.76
CA LEU A 656 8.53 21.84 -32.58
C LEU A 656 8.33 22.12 -34.10
N GLY A 657 7.79 23.28 -34.46
CA GLY A 657 7.60 23.69 -35.85
C GLY A 657 6.91 22.60 -36.66
N THR A 658 7.50 22.21 -37.80
CA THR A 658 6.95 21.20 -38.71
C THR A 658 6.82 19.80 -38.08
N GLN A 659 7.55 19.51 -37.02
CA GLN A 659 7.49 18.22 -36.33
C GLN A 659 6.33 18.11 -35.35
N ALA A 660 5.65 19.21 -35.00
CA ALA A 660 4.53 19.21 -34.06
C ALA A 660 3.38 18.25 -34.48
N ALA A 661 3.18 18.06 -35.79
CA ALA A 661 2.15 17.16 -36.32
C ALA A 661 2.56 15.68 -36.36
N THR A 662 3.83 15.35 -36.20
CA THR A 662 4.38 13.99 -36.36
C THR A 662 5.08 13.48 -35.12
N ALA A 663 5.42 14.35 -34.17
CA ALA A 663 6.02 13.96 -32.89
C ALA A 663 5.07 13.07 -32.08
N THR A 664 5.61 12.07 -31.40
CA THR A 664 4.88 11.36 -30.34
C THR A 664 4.98 12.20 -29.07
N LEU A 665 3.84 12.53 -28.50
CA LEU A 665 3.75 13.40 -27.33
C LEU A 665 3.30 12.58 -26.11
N ALA A 666 4.03 12.70 -25.03
CA ALA A 666 3.74 12.02 -23.78
C ALA A 666 3.86 12.99 -22.59
N ASN A 667 3.04 12.77 -21.60
CA ASN A 667 3.19 13.36 -20.26
C ASN A 667 3.28 12.22 -19.26
N ALA A 668 4.48 11.99 -18.76
CA ALA A 668 4.77 10.96 -17.77
C ALA A 668 5.12 11.62 -16.44
N SER A 669 4.57 11.11 -15.35
CA SER A 669 4.90 11.59 -14.01
C SER A 669 4.84 10.48 -12.97
N VAL A 670 5.69 10.61 -11.95
CA VAL A 670 5.61 9.84 -10.73
C VAL A 670 5.56 10.85 -9.58
N THR A 671 4.52 10.76 -8.77
CA THR A 671 4.30 11.65 -7.63
C THR A 671 4.07 10.85 -6.36
N VAL A 672 4.44 11.42 -5.22
CA VAL A 672 4.24 10.83 -3.90
C VAL A 672 3.28 11.72 -3.11
N ASP A 673 2.14 11.18 -2.69
CA ASP A 673 1.03 11.93 -2.09
C ASP A 673 0.65 13.19 -2.92
N GLY A 674 0.70 13.08 -4.24
CA GLY A 674 0.39 14.16 -5.17
C GLY A 674 1.50 15.19 -5.38
N ALA A 675 2.62 15.11 -4.66
CA ALA A 675 3.78 15.98 -4.83
C ALA A 675 4.82 15.34 -5.75
N ALA A 676 5.52 16.14 -6.55
CA ALA A 676 6.64 15.67 -7.34
C ALA A 676 7.83 15.34 -6.43
N GLU A 677 8.42 14.19 -6.64
CA GLU A 677 9.62 13.74 -5.92
C GLU A 677 10.86 13.77 -6.81
N SER A 678 12.01 13.79 -6.15
CA SER A 678 13.33 13.74 -6.81
C SER A 678 13.85 12.31 -6.78
N TYR A 679 14.13 11.74 -7.94
CA TYR A 679 14.76 10.42 -8.05
C TYR A 679 16.14 10.53 -8.72
N PRO A 680 17.04 9.53 -8.58
CA PRO A 680 18.27 9.47 -9.35
C PRO A 680 18.00 9.55 -10.86
N ALA A 681 18.83 10.28 -11.59
CA ALA A 681 18.65 10.43 -13.03
C ALA A 681 18.66 9.07 -13.74
N GLY A 682 17.68 8.83 -14.59
CA GLY A 682 17.55 7.59 -15.35
C GLY A 682 16.91 6.42 -14.59
N SER A 683 16.55 6.60 -13.31
CA SER A 683 15.92 5.53 -12.50
C SER A 683 14.41 5.39 -12.74
N VAL A 684 13.76 6.43 -13.27
CA VAL A 684 12.36 6.40 -13.69
C VAL A 684 12.29 6.65 -15.20
N ARG A 685 11.75 5.69 -15.95
CA ARG A 685 11.67 5.75 -17.39
C ARG A 685 10.27 5.48 -17.90
N ALA A 686 9.87 6.18 -18.95
CA ALA A 686 8.65 5.90 -19.69
C ALA A 686 8.97 5.33 -21.08
N SER A 687 8.22 4.33 -21.51
CA SER A 687 8.31 3.71 -22.84
C SER A 687 6.98 3.85 -23.55
N VAL A 688 6.96 4.50 -24.70
CA VAL A 688 5.75 4.76 -25.48
C VAL A 688 5.89 4.24 -26.91
N PRO A 689 4.80 3.79 -27.56
CA PRO A 689 4.80 3.52 -28.98
C PRO A 689 5.17 4.78 -29.76
N ALA A 690 6.14 4.69 -30.64
CA ALA A 690 6.54 5.80 -31.49
C ALA A 690 6.66 5.35 -32.96
N ARG A 691 6.52 6.29 -33.92
CA ARG A 691 6.72 5.95 -35.31
C ARG A 691 8.20 5.72 -35.55
N ALA A 692 8.54 4.60 -36.20
CA ALA A 692 9.89 4.34 -36.61
C ALA A 692 10.43 5.47 -37.51
N ALA A 693 11.53 6.09 -37.10
CA ALA A 693 12.26 7.08 -37.87
C ALA A 693 13.74 7.02 -37.49
N ASP A 694 14.60 7.40 -38.43
CA ASP A 694 16.01 7.56 -38.15
C ASP A 694 16.24 8.72 -37.18
N ALA A 695 17.17 8.55 -36.25
CA ALA A 695 17.66 9.58 -35.34
C ALA A 695 16.56 10.20 -34.46
N LEU A 696 15.69 9.36 -33.88
CA LEU A 696 14.74 9.81 -32.87
C LEU A 696 15.45 10.30 -31.62
N THR A 697 14.92 11.34 -31.01
CA THR A 697 15.33 11.88 -29.72
C THR A 697 14.11 12.28 -28.92
N ALA A 698 14.21 12.28 -27.58
CA ALA A 698 13.19 12.82 -26.69
C ALA A 698 13.58 14.23 -26.23
N TRP A 699 12.61 15.12 -26.23
CA TRP A 699 12.73 16.49 -25.73
C TRP A 699 11.71 16.78 -24.65
N SER A 700 12.17 17.33 -23.52
CA SER A 700 11.30 18.03 -22.59
C SER A 700 10.98 19.40 -23.17
N LEU A 701 9.69 19.73 -23.18
CA LEU A 701 9.16 21.01 -23.66
C LEU A 701 8.62 21.81 -22.46
N ALA A 702 9.29 22.87 -22.10
CA ALA A 702 8.81 23.81 -21.09
C ALA A 702 7.57 24.57 -21.60
N GLU A 703 6.81 25.20 -20.73
CA GLU A 703 5.61 25.97 -21.08
C GLU A 703 5.89 27.14 -22.02
N ASP A 704 7.06 27.75 -21.89
CA ASP A 704 7.56 28.82 -22.75
C ASP A 704 8.08 28.34 -24.12
N GLY A 705 8.12 27.02 -24.36
CA GLY A 705 8.63 26.38 -25.55
C GLY A 705 10.14 26.09 -25.53
N ALA A 706 10.81 26.24 -24.37
CA ALA A 706 12.21 25.84 -24.27
C ALA A 706 12.34 24.32 -24.46
N ILE A 707 13.35 23.93 -25.27
CA ILE A 707 13.65 22.53 -25.59
C ILE A 707 14.89 22.10 -24.83
N SER A 708 14.77 20.99 -24.13
CA SER A 708 15.90 20.32 -23.47
C SER A 708 15.94 18.85 -23.89
N ALA A 709 17.12 18.30 -24.09
CA ALA A 709 17.25 16.88 -24.37
C ALA A 709 16.93 16.03 -23.14
N VAL A 710 16.24 14.92 -23.38
CA VAL A 710 15.95 13.89 -22.38
C VAL A 710 16.69 12.64 -22.78
N GLY A 711 17.29 11.92 -21.81
CA GLY A 711 17.91 10.62 -22.06
C GLY A 711 16.90 9.62 -22.59
N GLY A 712 17.32 8.77 -23.54
CA GLY A 712 16.41 7.76 -24.07
C GLY A 712 17.00 6.97 -25.25
N ALA A 713 16.25 5.92 -25.65
CA ALA A 713 16.63 5.03 -26.73
C ALA A 713 15.40 4.47 -27.47
N TRP A 714 15.58 4.18 -28.77
CA TRP A 714 14.61 3.52 -29.63
C TRP A 714 14.79 2.00 -29.59
N ASP A 715 13.70 1.28 -29.33
CA ASP A 715 13.65 -0.18 -29.48
C ASP A 715 12.92 -0.54 -30.79
N ALA A 716 13.69 -1.05 -31.75
CA ALA A 716 13.19 -1.42 -33.08
C ALA A 716 12.33 -2.70 -33.05
N GLN A 717 12.50 -3.58 -32.06
CA GLN A 717 11.73 -4.82 -31.95
C GLN A 717 10.34 -4.52 -31.39
N GLN A 718 10.26 -3.68 -30.38
CA GLN A 718 9.00 -3.32 -29.74
C GLN A 718 8.32 -2.11 -30.37
N GLN A 719 8.98 -1.42 -31.28
CA GLN A 719 8.49 -0.17 -31.87
C GLN A 719 8.15 0.89 -30.81
N THR A 720 8.97 0.99 -29.76
CA THR A 720 8.82 1.92 -28.65
C THR A 720 10.04 2.81 -28.49
N TYR A 721 9.85 4.00 -27.96
CA TYR A 721 10.90 4.88 -27.51
C TYR A 721 10.85 5.00 -25.98
N THR A 722 11.93 4.63 -25.33
CA THR A 722 12.09 4.74 -23.87
C THR A 722 12.87 6.01 -23.55
N PHE A 723 12.38 6.80 -22.57
CA PHE A 723 12.98 8.06 -22.16
C PHE A 723 12.90 8.26 -20.64
N ASP A 724 13.80 9.08 -20.10
CA ASP A 724 13.80 9.44 -18.68
C ASP A 724 12.58 10.33 -18.37
N VAL A 725 11.85 10.01 -17.31
CA VAL A 725 10.67 10.78 -16.89
C VAL A 725 11.12 12.14 -16.35
N VAL A 726 10.58 13.19 -16.97
CA VAL A 726 10.80 14.58 -16.58
C VAL A 726 9.44 15.30 -16.44
N SER A 727 9.41 16.36 -15.66
CA SER A 727 8.18 17.15 -15.50
C SER A 727 7.76 17.80 -16.83
N GLY A 728 6.46 17.73 -17.14
CA GLY A 728 5.85 18.36 -18.30
C GLY A 728 5.81 17.47 -19.55
N VAL A 729 5.65 18.12 -20.72
CA VAL A 729 5.47 17.42 -21.99
C VAL A 729 6.81 16.94 -22.55
N THR A 730 6.87 15.64 -22.84
CA THR A 730 7.97 15.05 -23.61
C THR A 730 7.53 14.83 -25.06
N ALA A 731 8.32 15.31 -25.99
CA ALA A 731 8.13 15.10 -27.44
C ALA A 731 9.23 14.20 -28.00
N ILE A 732 8.83 13.13 -28.67
CA ILE A 732 9.73 12.24 -29.39
C ILE A 732 9.67 12.60 -30.86
N ALA A 733 10.77 13.11 -31.40
CA ALA A 733 10.87 13.65 -32.73
C ALA A 733 12.27 13.39 -33.33
N ARG A 734 12.44 13.72 -34.62
CA ARG A 734 13.70 13.50 -35.31
C ARG A 734 14.71 14.62 -35.04
N PHE A 735 15.95 14.27 -34.64
CA PHE A 735 17.06 15.22 -34.52
C PHE A 735 18.37 14.51 -34.93
N PRO A 736 18.81 14.72 -36.19
CA PRO A 736 19.87 13.90 -36.76
C PRO A 736 21.32 14.33 -36.44
N PHE A 737 21.52 15.49 -35.78
CA PHE A 737 22.84 16.10 -35.64
C PHE A 737 23.67 15.52 -34.50
N THR A 738 24.69 14.73 -34.82
CA THR A 738 25.55 14.08 -33.85
C THR A 738 26.62 15.02 -33.23
N ASP A 739 26.86 16.17 -33.84
CA ASP A 739 27.80 17.19 -33.40
C ASP A 739 27.13 18.30 -32.54
N VAL A 740 25.89 18.08 -32.09
CA VAL A 740 25.15 18.94 -31.16
C VAL A 740 24.90 18.16 -29.85
N PRO A 741 25.85 18.13 -28.92
CA PRO A 741 25.71 17.40 -27.68
C PRO A 741 24.53 17.96 -26.81
N ALA A 742 23.78 17.07 -26.19
CA ALA A 742 22.58 17.40 -25.39
C ALA A 742 22.85 18.44 -24.28
N GLY A 743 24.01 18.46 -23.67
CA GLY A 743 24.38 19.43 -22.63
C GLY A 743 24.95 20.76 -23.15
N SER A 744 25.01 20.98 -24.48
CA SER A 744 25.57 22.22 -25.03
C SER A 744 24.60 23.40 -24.85
N TRP A 745 25.13 24.60 -24.57
CA TRP A 745 24.36 25.82 -24.36
C TRP A 745 23.47 26.20 -25.55
N TYR A 746 23.80 25.71 -26.75
CA TYR A 746 23.06 25.96 -27.98
C TYR A 746 22.12 24.83 -28.40
N TYR A 747 22.00 23.73 -27.62
CA TYR A 747 21.23 22.56 -28.03
C TYR A 747 19.77 22.92 -28.36
N GLY A 748 19.06 23.58 -27.45
CA GLY A 748 17.67 23.96 -27.66
C GLY A 748 17.47 24.93 -28.83
N ALA A 749 18.44 25.80 -29.08
CA ALA A 749 18.39 26.73 -30.21
C ALA A 749 18.67 26.03 -31.56
N ALA A 750 19.58 25.06 -31.59
CA ALA A 750 19.82 24.24 -32.78
C ALA A 750 18.60 23.37 -33.11
N ALA A 751 17.96 22.78 -32.09
CA ALA A 751 16.70 22.04 -32.24
C ALA A 751 15.57 22.95 -32.75
N TYR A 752 15.38 24.12 -32.17
CA TYR A 752 14.41 25.10 -32.62
C TYR A 752 14.63 25.50 -34.08
N ALA A 753 15.89 25.82 -34.45
CA ALA A 753 16.23 26.24 -35.80
C ALA A 753 16.02 25.13 -36.83
N TYR A 754 16.29 23.88 -36.50
CA TYR A 754 16.03 22.72 -37.33
C TYR A 754 14.53 22.45 -37.50
N ASN A 755 13.80 22.41 -36.38
CA ASN A 755 12.37 22.12 -36.35
C ASN A 755 11.53 23.15 -37.17
N ASN A 756 11.99 24.40 -37.17
CA ASN A 756 11.34 25.47 -37.90
C ASN A 756 11.90 25.64 -39.35
N GLY A 757 12.73 24.72 -39.80
CA GLY A 757 13.26 24.74 -41.15
C GLY A 757 14.18 25.94 -41.46
N LEU A 758 14.71 26.59 -40.40
CA LEU A 758 15.60 27.76 -40.55
C LEU A 758 17.02 27.31 -40.95
N PHE A 759 17.47 26.24 -40.34
CA PHE A 759 18.77 25.64 -40.60
C PHE A 759 18.62 24.20 -41.09
N ASP A 760 19.28 23.90 -42.18
CA ASP A 760 19.62 22.54 -42.55
C ASP A 760 20.99 22.19 -41.97
N GLY A 761 21.31 20.88 -41.84
CA GLY A 761 22.68 20.43 -41.55
C GLY A 761 23.67 20.84 -42.69
N THR A 762 24.94 20.89 -42.37
CA THR A 762 26.00 20.96 -43.36
C THR A 762 26.24 19.59 -44.03
N SER A 763 25.73 18.55 -43.40
CA SER A 763 25.52 17.20 -43.90
C SER A 763 24.25 16.60 -43.27
N PRO A 764 23.78 15.41 -43.68
CA PRO A 764 22.64 14.74 -43.05
C PRO A 764 22.69 14.57 -41.52
N THR A 765 23.91 14.53 -40.96
CA THR A 765 24.15 14.27 -39.53
C THR A 765 24.99 15.33 -38.82
N THR A 766 25.30 16.44 -39.49
CA THR A 766 26.22 17.48 -38.99
C THR A 766 25.57 18.85 -39.06
N PHE A 767 25.43 19.52 -37.89
CA PHE A 767 24.96 20.90 -37.79
C PHE A 767 26.10 21.92 -37.99
N ALA A 768 27.32 21.55 -37.59
CA ALA A 768 28.52 22.39 -37.58
C ALA A 768 28.34 23.65 -36.68
N PRO A 769 28.09 23.52 -35.36
CA PRO A 769 27.73 24.64 -34.47
C PRO A 769 28.79 25.76 -34.42
N ASN A 770 30.04 25.40 -34.52
CA ASN A 770 31.17 26.34 -34.46
C ASN A 770 31.58 26.94 -35.82
N ALA A 771 30.96 26.48 -36.90
CA ALA A 771 31.23 27.03 -38.22
C ALA A 771 30.74 28.47 -38.30
N VAL A 772 31.57 29.34 -38.87
CA VAL A 772 31.24 30.77 -39.04
C VAL A 772 30.19 30.92 -40.13
N MET A 773 29.20 31.80 -39.91
CA MET A 773 28.17 32.12 -40.85
C MET A 773 28.67 33.11 -41.90
N SER A 774 28.35 32.83 -43.15
CA SER A 774 28.50 33.85 -44.19
C SER A 774 27.29 34.80 -44.23
N ARG A 775 27.44 35.95 -44.88
CA ARG A 775 26.37 36.91 -45.06
C ARG A 775 25.21 36.29 -45.85
N ALA A 776 25.49 35.49 -46.87
CA ALA A 776 24.46 34.77 -47.62
C ALA A 776 23.69 33.78 -46.75
N MET A 777 24.41 33.05 -45.87
CA MET A 777 23.72 32.12 -44.94
C MET A 777 22.79 32.83 -43.99
N LEU A 778 23.18 33.94 -43.37
CA LEU A 778 22.31 34.69 -42.45
C LEU A 778 21.07 35.20 -43.17
N VAL A 779 21.25 35.79 -44.35
CA VAL A 779 20.09 36.31 -45.10
C VAL A 779 19.14 35.21 -45.59
N THR A 780 19.67 34.04 -45.96
CA THR A 780 18.86 32.86 -46.32
C THR A 780 18.03 32.35 -45.13
N VAL A 781 18.62 32.35 -43.94
CA VAL A 781 17.87 31.96 -42.72
C VAL A 781 16.75 32.97 -42.39
N LEU A 782 16.99 34.29 -42.54
CA LEU A 782 15.94 35.32 -42.36
C LEU A 782 14.85 35.25 -43.44
N TRP A 783 15.23 34.95 -44.69
CA TRP A 783 14.29 34.71 -45.75
C TRP A 783 13.39 33.50 -45.49
N ARG A 784 13.96 32.41 -44.96
CA ARG A 784 13.22 31.24 -44.50
C ARG A 784 12.29 31.61 -43.32
N LEU A 785 12.77 32.39 -42.36
CA LEU A 785 11.97 32.89 -41.25
C LEU A 785 10.77 33.75 -41.73
N ALA A 786 10.91 34.45 -42.85
CA ALA A 786 9.83 35.19 -43.49
C ALA A 786 8.86 34.30 -44.32
N GLY A 787 9.05 32.97 -44.35
CA GLY A 787 8.26 32.03 -45.15
C GLY A 787 8.76 31.83 -46.57
N ALA A 788 10.00 32.16 -46.86
CA ALA A 788 10.70 32.03 -48.15
C ALA A 788 9.91 32.63 -49.33
N PRO A 789 9.47 33.88 -49.23
CA PRO A 789 8.66 34.51 -50.31
C PRO A 789 9.49 34.70 -51.58
N ALA A 790 8.90 34.47 -52.74
CA ALA A 790 9.53 34.74 -54.04
C ALA A 790 9.89 36.23 -54.20
N PRO A 791 11.10 36.59 -54.62
CA PRO A 791 11.45 37.97 -54.87
C PRO A 791 10.62 38.53 -56.01
N LYS A 792 10.30 39.80 -55.94
CA LYS A 792 9.49 40.52 -56.95
C LYS A 792 10.32 41.20 -58.03
N GLY A 793 11.56 41.52 -57.71
CA GLY A 793 12.53 42.18 -58.58
C GLY A 793 13.63 41.29 -59.09
N VAL A 794 14.67 41.91 -59.62
CA VAL A 794 15.86 41.25 -60.09
C VAL A 794 17.04 41.54 -59.13
N ASN A 795 17.94 40.58 -58.98
CA ASN A 795 19.17 40.79 -58.23
C ASN A 795 19.98 41.97 -58.84
N THR A 796 20.39 42.91 -57.96
CA THR A 796 21.19 44.08 -58.34
C THR A 796 22.67 43.98 -58.01
N PHE A 797 23.11 42.91 -57.31
CA PHE A 797 24.48 42.71 -56.90
C PHE A 797 25.28 41.92 -57.93
N SER A 798 26.41 42.49 -58.35
CA SER A 798 27.28 41.90 -59.38
C SER A 798 27.98 40.61 -58.93
N ASP A 799 28.15 40.38 -57.62
CA ASP A 799 28.79 39.23 -57.00
C ASP A 799 27.81 38.18 -56.48
N VAL A 800 26.53 38.30 -56.85
CA VAL A 800 25.49 37.30 -56.54
C VAL A 800 25.04 36.67 -57.86
N PRO A 801 25.58 35.52 -58.27
CA PRO A 801 25.19 34.86 -59.53
C PRO A 801 23.72 34.37 -59.46
N GLY A 802 23.06 34.39 -60.61
CA GLY A 802 21.73 33.81 -60.71
C GLY A 802 21.73 32.30 -60.51
N GLY A 803 20.65 31.76 -59.85
CA GLY A 803 20.45 30.31 -59.68
C GLY A 803 21.31 29.67 -58.59
N THR A 804 21.99 30.45 -57.74
CA THR A 804 22.60 29.89 -56.52
C THR A 804 21.57 29.72 -55.41
N TRP A 805 21.89 28.94 -54.38
CA TRP A 805 21.01 28.64 -53.25
C TRP A 805 20.59 29.90 -52.44
N TYR A 806 21.32 30.98 -52.54
CA TYR A 806 21.08 32.25 -51.85
C TYR A 806 20.57 33.37 -52.74
N THR A 807 20.51 33.19 -54.08
CA THR A 807 20.13 34.26 -55.02
C THR A 807 18.79 34.87 -54.65
N ASP A 808 17.74 34.07 -54.46
CA ASP A 808 16.40 34.55 -54.13
C ASP A 808 16.33 35.23 -52.78
N ALA A 809 17.01 34.65 -51.76
CA ALA A 809 17.08 35.23 -50.45
C ALA A 809 17.79 36.59 -50.42
N VAL A 810 18.88 36.76 -51.14
CA VAL A 810 19.61 38.03 -51.18
C VAL A 810 18.79 39.09 -52.00
N THR A 811 18.14 38.68 -53.10
CA THR A 811 17.28 39.56 -53.87
C THR A 811 16.10 40.05 -53.03
N TRP A 812 15.41 39.13 -52.36
CA TRP A 812 14.32 39.46 -51.45
C TRP A 812 14.75 40.38 -50.29
N ALA A 813 15.90 40.10 -49.67
CA ALA A 813 16.39 40.93 -48.58
C ALA A 813 16.78 42.33 -48.97
N ALA A 814 17.32 42.50 -50.18
CA ALA A 814 17.60 43.82 -50.71
C ALA A 814 16.33 44.60 -51.06
N GLU A 815 15.33 43.99 -51.71
CA GLU A 815 14.05 44.58 -52.00
C GLU A 815 13.30 45.08 -50.77
N ASN A 816 13.42 44.36 -49.64
CA ASN A 816 12.75 44.70 -48.38
C ASN A 816 13.61 45.55 -47.44
N GLY A 817 14.76 46.03 -47.88
CA GLY A 817 15.61 46.89 -47.09
C GLY A 817 16.33 46.19 -45.91
N VAL A 818 16.28 44.85 -45.87
CA VAL A 818 16.93 44.04 -44.84
C VAL A 818 18.44 44.14 -44.94
N VAL A 819 18.96 44.15 -46.19
CA VAL A 819 20.39 44.29 -46.44
C VAL A 819 20.67 45.39 -47.46
N SER A 820 21.87 45.99 -47.29
CA SER A 820 22.51 46.82 -48.30
C SER A 820 23.79 46.15 -48.77
N GLY A 821 24.33 46.48 -49.90
CA GLY A 821 25.62 46.00 -50.32
C GLY A 821 26.76 46.60 -49.46
N ILE A 822 27.96 46.13 -49.72
CA ILE A 822 29.22 46.59 -49.06
C ILE A 822 29.85 47.75 -49.81
N GLY A 823 29.22 48.25 -50.86
CA GLY A 823 29.68 49.22 -51.81
C GLY A 823 30.09 48.61 -53.15
N GLY A 824 30.24 49.45 -54.21
CA GLY A 824 30.66 49.01 -55.54
C GLY A 824 29.66 48.03 -56.25
N GLY A 825 28.39 47.98 -55.79
CA GLY A 825 27.42 47.01 -56.35
C GLY A 825 27.64 45.57 -55.88
N CYS A 826 28.32 45.33 -54.81
CA CYS A 826 28.60 44.03 -54.27
C CYS A 826 27.89 43.74 -52.95
N PHE A 827 27.44 42.51 -52.71
CA PHE A 827 26.84 42.00 -51.50
C PHE A 827 27.82 41.28 -50.56
N ALA A 828 28.86 40.71 -51.13
CA ALA A 828 29.87 39.86 -50.47
C ALA A 828 29.25 38.59 -49.86
N PRO A 829 28.60 37.72 -50.65
CA PRO A 829 27.81 36.57 -50.12
C PRO A 829 28.66 35.59 -49.28
N ASN A 830 29.89 35.37 -49.62
CA ASN A 830 30.78 34.41 -48.95
C ASN A 830 31.62 35.00 -47.78
N SER A 831 31.54 36.32 -47.57
CA SER A 831 32.22 36.95 -46.45
C SER A 831 31.56 36.57 -45.12
N ASN A 832 32.38 36.31 -44.07
CA ASN A 832 31.90 36.07 -42.73
C ASN A 832 31.06 37.25 -42.23
N VAL A 833 29.95 36.97 -41.62
CA VAL A 833 29.12 38.02 -40.99
C VAL A 833 29.65 38.28 -39.59
N THR A 834 29.86 39.56 -39.25
CA THR A 834 30.27 39.98 -37.90
C THR A 834 29.03 40.12 -37.01
N ARG A 835 29.27 40.14 -35.70
CA ARG A 835 28.22 40.28 -34.68
C ARG A 835 27.48 41.63 -34.84
N GLU A 836 28.18 42.72 -35.12
CA GLU A 836 27.56 44.03 -35.37
C GLU A 836 26.76 44.03 -36.68
N GLN A 837 27.27 43.34 -37.74
CA GLN A 837 26.51 43.18 -39.01
C GLN A 837 25.24 42.34 -38.80
N THR A 838 25.35 41.30 -37.94
CA THR A 838 24.19 40.49 -37.59
C THR A 838 23.11 41.30 -36.92
N ALA A 839 23.51 42.19 -35.95
CA ALA A 839 22.60 43.10 -35.30
C ALA A 839 21.90 44.09 -36.29
N VAL A 840 22.64 44.64 -37.22
CA VAL A 840 22.05 45.56 -38.23
C VAL A 840 21.10 44.84 -39.16
N ILE A 841 21.46 43.70 -39.68
CA ILE A 841 20.59 42.87 -40.56
C ILE A 841 19.29 42.50 -39.83
N LEU A 842 19.37 42.09 -38.56
CA LEU A 842 18.21 41.75 -37.74
C LEU A 842 17.34 42.99 -37.41
N PHE A 843 17.96 44.13 -37.09
CA PHE A 843 17.29 45.39 -36.86
C PHE A 843 16.50 45.82 -38.09
N ASN A 844 17.13 45.80 -39.25
CA ASN A 844 16.47 46.13 -40.52
C ASN A 844 15.34 45.14 -40.84
N TYR A 845 15.58 43.84 -40.59
CA TYR A 845 14.56 42.81 -40.76
C TYR A 845 13.35 43.07 -39.84
N ALA A 846 13.57 43.33 -38.55
CA ALA A 846 12.49 43.64 -37.61
C ALA A 846 11.70 44.90 -38.07
N HIS A 847 12.41 45.94 -38.43
CA HIS A 847 11.82 47.18 -38.94
C HIS A 847 10.99 46.95 -40.21
N SER A 848 11.51 46.16 -41.16
CA SER A 848 10.81 45.85 -42.42
C SER A 848 9.52 45.03 -42.19
N ARG A 849 9.45 44.32 -41.09
CA ARG A 849 8.28 43.52 -40.68
C ARG A 849 7.29 44.29 -39.80
N GLY A 850 7.62 45.54 -39.41
CA GLY A 850 6.78 46.39 -38.58
C GLY A 850 6.88 46.08 -37.08
N TYR A 851 7.90 45.34 -36.64
CA TYR A 851 8.13 45.08 -35.22
C TYR A 851 8.72 46.32 -34.56
N ASP A 852 8.52 46.49 -33.25
CA ASP A 852 9.09 47.59 -32.48
C ASP A 852 10.61 47.48 -32.38
N VAL A 853 11.30 48.47 -32.86
CA VAL A 853 12.78 48.59 -32.80
C VAL A 853 13.21 49.81 -31.99
N GLY A 854 12.35 50.38 -31.12
CA GLY A 854 12.58 51.59 -30.40
C GLY A 854 13.44 51.44 -29.15
N ALA A 855 13.45 50.23 -28.53
CA ALA A 855 14.23 49.98 -27.28
C ALA A 855 15.73 50.17 -27.49
N ARG A 856 16.44 50.70 -26.46
CA ARG A 856 17.90 50.88 -26.49
C ARG A 856 18.49 50.54 -25.15
N ALA A 857 19.57 49.74 -25.16
CA ALA A 857 20.38 49.45 -23.99
C ALA A 857 21.62 50.36 -23.96
N ASP A 858 22.10 50.64 -22.75
CA ASP A 858 23.40 51.26 -22.56
C ASP A 858 24.52 50.21 -22.76
N LEU A 859 25.31 50.41 -23.81
CA LEU A 859 26.41 49.51 -24.12
C LEU A 859 27.69 49.85 -23.35
N SER A 860 27.77 50.97 -22.61
CA SER A 860 28.97 51.42 -21.86
C SER A 860 29.44 50.42 -20.81
N ALA A 861 28.57 49.51 -20.37
CA ALA A 861 28.92 48.41 -19.46
C ALA A 861 29.89 47.36 -20.07
N PHE A 862 30.00 47.31 -21.39
CA PHE A 862 30.92 46.40 -22.04
C PHE A 862 32.29 47.01 -22.28
N PRO A 863 33.38 46.36 -21.90
CA PRO A 863 34.73 46.92 -21.99
C PRO A 863 35.16 47.33 -23.41
N ASP A 864 34.55 46.70 -24.43
CA ASP A 864 34.86 46.91 -25.85
C ASP A 864 33.75 47.71 -26.59
N ALA A 865 32.89 48.40 -25.89
CA ALA A 865 31.82 49.21 -26.46
C ALA A 865 32.35 50.25 -27.48
N GLY A 866 33.55 50.82 -27.21
CA GLY A 866 34.22 51.73 -28.10
C GLY A 866 34.69 51.14 -29.45
N SER A 867 34.64 49.83 -29.60
CA SER A 867 34.95 49.11 -30.85
C SER A 867 33.76 48.94 -31.80
N VAL A 868 32.56 49.35 -31.33
CA VAL A 868 31.35 49.28 -32.16
C VAL A 868 31.41 50.34 -33.24
N SER A 869 31.25 49.92 -34.48
CA SER A 869 31.18 50.86 -35.61
C SER A 869 30.00 51.83 -35.49
N GLY A 870 30.22 53.13 -35.81
CA GLY A 870 29.14 54.16 -35.68
C GLY A 870 27.83 53.81 -36.40
N TRP A 871 27.89 53.11 -37.52
CA TRP A 871 26.71 52.65 -38.26
C TRP A 871 25.97 51.50 -37.63
N ALA A 872 26.55 50.81 -36.66
CA ALA A 872 26.00 49.65 -36.00
C ALA A 872 25.54 49.96 -34.54
N GLN A 873 25.82 51.10 -34.00
CA GLN A 873 25.54 51.45 -32.61
C GLN A 873 24.05 51.33 -32.24
N ASP A 874 23.17 51.89 -33.04
CA ASP A 874 21.71 51.81 -32.80
C ASP A 874 21.18 50.38 -32.87
N ALA A 875 21.63 49.65 -33.86
CA ALA A 875 21.17 48.28 -34.04
C ALA A 875 21.68 47.34 -32.97
N LEU A 876 22.96 47.51 -32.52
CA LEU A 876 23.53 46.69 -31.44
C LEU A 876 22.93 47.05 -30.10
N SER A 877 22.66 48.34 -29.84
CA SER A 877 21.97 48.81 -28.61
C SER A 877 20.54 48.26 -28.57
N TRP A 878 19.80 48.26 -29.69
CA TRP A 878 18.49 47.56 -29.81
C TRP A 878 18.60 46.07 -29.58
N ALA A 879 19.53 45.38 -30.26
CA ALA A 879 19.69 43.94 -30.15
C ALA A 879 20.04 43.49 -28.70
N ASN A 880 20.81 44.30 -27.98
CA ASN A 880 21.07 44.07 -26.57
C ASN A 880 19.82 44.36 -25.70
N ALA A 881 19.09 45.45 -25.93
CA ALA A 881 17.84 45.76 -25.21
C ALA A 881 16.76 44.68 -25.42
N ALA A 882 16.71 44.08 -26.63
CA ALA A 882 15.80 42.99 -26.98
C ALA A 882 16.32 41.59 -26.53
N GLY A 883 17.46 41.52 -25.82
CA GLY A 883 18.01 40.25 -25.36
C GLY A 883 18.60 39.35 -26.44
N LEU A 884 18.84 39.86 -27.64
CA LEU A 884 19.33 39.06 -28.79
C LEU A 884 20.84 38.87 -28.78
N ILE A 885 21.58 39.93 -28.37
CA ILE A 885 23.06 39.91 -28.30
C ILE A 885 23.49 40.42 -26.91
N ASN A 886 23.77 39.51 -26.00
CA ASN A 886 24.08 39.78 -24.59
C ASN A 886 25.58 39.74 -24.28
N GLY A 887 26.43 39.74 -25.31
CA GLY A 887 27.89 39.65 -25.20
C GLY A 887 28.38 38.18 -25.27
N THR A 888 29.71 38.04 -25.19
CA THR A 888 30.44 36.77 -25.13
C THR A 888 31.53 36.84 -24.07
N VAL A 889 31.83 35.73 -23.42
CA VAL A 889 32.89 35.68 -22.39
C VAL A 889 34.24 35.49 -23.03
N TYR A 890 35.12 36.43 -22.85
CA TYR A 890 36.53 36.35 -23.26
C TYR A 890 37.44 36.80 -22.10
N GLY A 891 38.43 35.97 -21.77
CA GLY A 891 39.33 36.23 -20.68
C GLY A 891 38.69 36.54 -19.32
N GLY A 892 37.50 35.87 -19.05
CA GLY A 892 36.73 36.08 -17.80
C GLY A 892 35.90 37.35 -17.74
N ARG A 893 35.79 38.10 -18.84
CA ARG A 893 34.97 39.29 -18.97
C ARG A 893 33.94 39.14 -20.07
N THR A 894 32.76 39.69 -19.89
CA THR A 894 31.74 39.77 -20.94
C THR A 894 32.04 40.96 -21.84
N ILE A 895 32.19 40.68 -23.16
CA ILE A 895 32.46 41.70 -24.19
C ILE A 895 31.41 41.60 -25.29
N LEU A 896 31.17 42.66 -26.06
CA LEU A 896 30.27 42.67 -27.23
C LEU A 896 30.87 41.90 -28.42
N ASP A 897 32.17 41.96 -28.60
CA ASP A 897 32.93 41.43 -29.71
C ASP A 897 32.32 41.84 -31.06
N PRO A 898 32.12 43.14 -31.35
CA PRO A 898 31.36 43.57 -32.52
C PRO A 898 31.93 43.15 -33.84
N GLN A 899 33.25 43.07 -33.96
CA GLN A 899 33.95 42.63 -35.17
C GLN A 899 34.16 41.13 -35.25
N GLY A 900 33.85 40.40 -34.18
CA GLY A 900 33.95 38.95 -34.15
C GLY A 900 32.91 38.32 -35.08
N SER A 901 33.28 37.22 -35.72
CA SER A 901 32.39 36.48 -36.63
C SER A 901 31.33 35.69 -35.87
N ALA A 902 30.11 35.72 -36.31
CA ALA A 902 29.00 34.94 -35.70
C ALA A 902 29.05 33.48 -36.15
N SER A 903 29.00 32.54 -35.16
CA SER A 903 28.92 31.11 -35.49
C SER A 903 27.45 30.68 -35.72
N ARG A 904 27.27 29.50 -36.34
CA ARG A 904 25.95 28.90 -36.59
C ARG A 904 25.18 28.73 -35.27
N ALA A 905 25.82 28.28 -34.22
CA ALA A 905 25.21 28.14 -32.87
C ALA A 905 24.74 29.50 -32.30
N GLN A 906 25.60 30.54 -32.44
CA GLN A 906 25.23 31.88 -31.97
C GLN A 906 24.05 32.46 -32.75
N VAL A 907 24.02 32.29 -34.06
CA VAL A 907 22.91 32.77 -34.91
C VAL A 907 21.63 32.00 -34.59
N ALA A 908 21.70 30.69 -34.37
CA ALA A 908 20.53 29.91 -33.93
C ALA A 908 19.94 30.42 -32.60
N MET A 909 20.81 30.73 -31.62
CA MET A 909 20.38 31.36 -30.36
C MET A 909 19.70 32.72 -30.57
N ILE A 910 20.32 33.56 -31.38
CA ILE A 910 19.80 34.91 -31.70
C ILE A 910 18.40 34.80 -32.38
N LEU A 911 18.22 33.86 -33.29
CA LEU A 911 16.94 33.67 -33.99
C LEU A 911 15.84 33.11 -33.07
N ARG A 912 16.22 32.23 -32.18
CA ARG A 912 15.29 31.75 -31.15
C ARG A 912 14.84 32.89 -30.23
N SER A 913 15.80 33.65 -29.67
CA SER A 913 15.49 34.83 -28.86
C SER A 913 14.71 35.87 -29.63
N TYR A 914 14.96 36.08 -30.95
CA TYR A 914 14.21 36.96 -31.81
C TYR A 914 12.74 36.53 -31.90
N ALA A 915 12.47 35.26 -32.10
CA ALA A 915 11.10 34.72 -32.14
C ALA A 915 10.40 34.87 -30.76
N GLU A 916 11.12 34.69 -29.68
CA GLU A 916 10.56 34.79 -28.33
C GLU A 916 10.29 36.25 -27.90
N HIS A 917 11.23 37.16 -28.14
CA HIS A 917 11.20 38.52 -27.59
C HIS A 917 10.75 39.61 -28.54
N VAL A 918 10.80 39.40 -29.87
CA VAL A 918 10.45 40.43 -30.88
C VAL A 918 9.21 40.05 -31.65
N VAL A 919 9.04 38.81 -32.04
CA VAL A 919 7.86 38.37 -32.80
C VAL A 919 6.63 38.14 -31.91
N ASN A 920 6.84 37.72 -30.69
CA ASN A 920 5.76 37.35 -29.75
C ASN A 920 5.61 38.36 -28.58
N ALA A 921 6.34 39.49 -28.63
CA ALA A 921 6.27 40.58 -27.65
C ALA A 921 4.97 41.38 -27.67
#